data_6d084d6bbbd7b05210b4f9bdcbf1229d
#
_entry.id   6d084d6bbbd7b05210b4f9bdcbf1229d
#
_cell.length_a   1.000
_cell.length_b   1.000
_cell.length_c   1.000
_cell.angle_alpha   90.00
_cell.angle_beta   90.00
_cell.angle_gamma   90.00
#
_symmetry.space_group_name_H-M   'P 1'
#
loop_
_entity.id
_entity.type
_entity.pdbx_description
1 polymer ?
#
loop_
_entity_poly.entity_id
_entity_poly.type
_entity_poly.pdbx_seq_one_letter_code
_entity_poly.pdbx_strand_id
1 'polypeptide(L)'
;MAAVELPFEVLVYLFKYLPNSDRKSASETCRSWYLAANDYCFLKEKMLVFFKADLNGESSPLQIIENSIIPYENFLFSEVEISNKINNFWNKIGENIKSLTIRKCDVHEKVVNYVLQRCTNLEVLNIQTCKELFMSGCLLEKTDDWLHNSFKNLKSLNLSENKYITDALFYRFVKAAPELNDLCLSLCPLQFHGGFIKKFYSKTNNIFEAPSECVFTFYFVMQIIIARAKKIRSLVFSNTLIDGAALKSLAEIEDLKLDSLQLNACDQLTNGGIIALTIHQTWLRELNIALCTRVSDESLMCICDNLKNLEYLNVQRCRTISDLGISDLHKLKKLKRLNISQCELISKTGIKLGLCREKNLILEELNINSLNIHQNGVIMISEKLPNLTYLDLSFCFNAVTDTSIQVVFKNLVLLRTLKITYCDKVSDAGFTGMGKVEAEGNDDGPVMSSYNEMSTPNKIHLGSRAEEEIVRDARRKRDVLKMCEKLTMDSYTGYSLARLKSLRKLNLSGCNRMTDVSLTYAFAFKELQSLDLSRCQQITVDGVKHLVRNCPSIEYLNLNDCYNLKDDAVIEIVKGLRRLQHLKLRGCNQLTDKSLEAIRDHCKSLKMLDVQGCHNISAELACSLGSLPTLHTVLMLKPGTCYISEGVKNRAPVPPSMTALMRKLRL
;
A
#
# COMPACT_ATOMS: atom_id res chain seq x y z
N MET A 1 -22.75 -8.59 37.07
CA MET A 1 -21.75 -7.56 37.37
C MET A 1 -22.06 -6.37 36.49
N ALA A 2 -22.46 -5.24 37.06
CA ALA A 2 -22.65 -4.00 36.32
C ALA A 2 -21.26 -3.60 35.78
N ALA A 3 -21.14 -3.46 34.47
CA ALA A 3 -19.91 -2.92 33.87
C ALA A 3 -19.73 -1.52 34.45
N VAL A 4 -18.58 -1.25 35.05
CA VAL A 4 -18.22 0.09 35.48
C VAL A 4 -18.15 0.94 34.22
N GLU A 5 -19.15 1.82 34.03
CA GLU A 5 -19.12 2.76 32.90
C GLU A 5 -18.02 3.80 33.17
N LEU A 6 -17.00 3.80 32.33
CA LEU A 6 -15.97 4.82 32.40
C LEU A 6 -16.56 6.18 32.00
N PRO A 7 -16.19 7.27 32.73
CA PRO A 7 -16.56 8.63 32.33
C PRO A 7 -16.20 8.93 30.88
N PHE A 8 -16.97 9.75 30.19
CA PHE A 8 -16.82 10.08 28.76
C PHE A 8 -15.42 10.64 28.47
N GLU A 9 -14.89 11.51 29.30
CA GLU A 9 -13.57 12.14 29.15
C GLU A 9 -12.45 11.10 29.24
N VAL A 10 -12.59 10.10 30.09
CA VAL A 10 -11.63 8.99 30.20
C VAL A 10 -11.66 8.13 28.96
N LEU A 11 -12.84 7.84 28.41
CA LEU A 11 -12.98 7.11 27.15
C LEU A 11 -12.33 7.86 25.99
N VAL A 12 -12.58 9.18 25.87
CA VAL A 12 -11.95 10.02 24.82
C VAL A 12 -10.43 10.02 25.01
N TYR A 13 -9.92 10.12 26.23
CA TYR A 13 -8.50 10.06 26.52
C TYR A 13 -7.87 8.73 26.11
N LEU A 14 -8.49 7.61 26.46
CA LEU A 14 -8.03 6.27 26.06
C LEU A 14 -8.04 6.11 24.52
N PHE A 15 -9.05 6.66 23.86
CA PHE A 15 -9.20 6.55 22.41
C PHE A 15 -8.15 7.34 21.62
N LYS A 16 -7.45 8.31 22.23
CA LYS A 16 -6.29 8.97 21.62
C LYS A 16 -5.16 7.99 21.34
N TYR A 17 -5.03 6.93 22.11
CA TYR A 17 -4.01 5.89 21.94
C TYR A 17 -4.42 4.79 20.96
N LEU A 18 -5.68 4.78 20.51
CA LEU A 18 -6.16 3.79 19.55
C LEU A 18 -5.93 4.26 18.12
N PRO A 19 -5.40 3.40 17.24
CA PRO A 19 -5.43 3.63 15.80
C PRO A 19 -6.86 3.83 15.28
N ASN A 20 -7.03 4.53 14.16
CA ASN A 20 -8.36 4.82 13.61
C ASN A 20 -9.20 3.57 13.34
N SER A 21 -8.58 2.45 12.92
CA SER A 21 -9.25 1.16 12.74
C SER A 21 -9.82 0.61 14.04
N ASP A 22 -9.05 0.70 15.12
CA ASP A 22 -9.42 0.17 16.43
C ASP A 22 -10.46 1.06 17.10
N ARG A 23 -10.33 2.38 16.94
CA ARG A 23 -11.35 3.35 17.38
C ARG A 23 -12.68 3.14 16.67
N LYS A 24 -12.67 2.82 15.36
CA LYS A 24 -13.87 2.44 14.62
C LYS A 24 -14.51 1.18 15.21
N SER A 25 -13.72 0.13 15.44
CA SER A 25 -14.20 -1.11 16.06
C SER A 25 -14.76 -0.86 17.47
N ALA A 26 -14.08 -0.03 18.25
CA ALA A 26 -14.56 0.40 19.57
C ALA A 26 -15.90 1.13 19.49
N SER A 27 -16.12 1.99 18.50
CA SER A 27 -17.37 2.71 18.29
C SER A 27 -18.59 1.82 18.04
N GLU A 28 -18.37 0.58 17.64
CA GLU A 28 -19.44 -0.38 17.35
C GLU A 28 -19.85 -1.23 18.56
N THR A 29 -19.22 -1.02 19.73
CA THR A 29 -19.47 -1.84 20.94
C THR A 29 -20.67 -1.39 21.75
N CYS A 30 -20.78 -0.09 22.05
CA CYS A 30 -21.91 0.50 22.78
C CYS A 30 -22.05 2.00 22.48
N ARG A 31 -23.17 2.60 22.95
CA ARG A 31 -23.49 4.02 22.70
C ARG A 31 -22.45 4.98 23.28
N SER A 32 -21.97 4.74 24.52
CA SER A 32 -20.97 5.59 25.17
C SER A 32 -19.65 5.57 24.39
N TRP A 33 -19.22 4.42 23.93
CA TRP A 33 -18.02 4.25 23.12
C TRP A 33 -18.19 4.83 21.70
N TYR A 34 -19.39 4.73 21.12
CA TYR A 34 -19.70 5.39 19.85
C TYR A 34 -19.54 6.90 19.96
N LEU A 35 -20.12 7.51 21.02
CA LEU A 35 -20.01 8.95 21.26
C LEU A 35 -18.56 9.37 21.48
N ALA A 36 -17.82 8.64 22.31
CA ALA A 36 -16.41 8.92 22.57
C ALA A 36 -15.52 8.77 21.33
N ALA A 37 -15.75 7.75 20.49
CA ALA A 37 -15.00 7.54 19.24
C ALA A 37 -15.29 8.59 18.15
N ASN A 38 -16.45 9.23 18.23
CA ASN A 38 -16.88 10.30 17.34
C ASN A 38 -16.83 11.68 18.04
N ASP A 39 -16.03 11.79 19.09
CA ASP A 39 -15.75 13.08 19.70
C ASP A 39 -15.16 14.06 18.69
N TYR A 40 -15.45 15.33 18.89
CA TYR A 40 -15.00 16.42 18.05
C TYR A 40 -13.48 16.43 17.78
N CYS A 41 -12.67 16.11 18.79
CA CYS A 41 -11.21 16.08 18.65
C CYS A 41 -10.72 15.05 17.63
N PHE A 42 -11.48 13.96 17.41
CA PHE A 42 -11.13 12.94 16.40
C PHE A 42 -11.76 13.23 15.05
N LEU A 43 -12.93 13.85 15.02
CA LEU A 43 -13.63 14.13 13.77
C LEU A 43 -12.93 15.21 12.97
N LYS A 44 -12.45 16.27 13.59
CA LYS A 44 -11.73 17.36 12.93
C LYS A 44 -10.43 16.88 12.23
N GLU A 45 -9.76 15.88 12.81
CA GLU A 45 -8.52 15.32 12.27
C GLU A 45 -8.74 14.31 11.13
N LYS A 46 -10.00 13.90 10.87
CA LYS A 46 -10.29 12.98 9.77
C LYS A 46 -9.95 13.60 8.43
N MET A 47 -9.28 12.83 7.56
CA MET A 47 -9.05 13.22 6.17
C MET A 47 -10.35 13.12 5.40
N LEU A 48 -10.85 14.23 4.90
CA LEU A 48 -11.99 14.29 3.98
C LEU A 48 -11.49 14.09 2.55
N VAL A 49 -11.93 13.02 1.90
CA VAL A 49 -11.47 12.62 0.58
C VAL A 49 -12.56 12.86 -0.46
N PHE A 50 -12.26 13.69 -1.45
CA PHE A 50 -13.09 13.94 -2.63
C PHE A 50 -12.39 13.28 -3.82
N PHE A 51 -12.87 12.11 -4.20
CA PHE A 51 -12.34 11.35 -5.31
C PHE A 51 -13.35 11.30 -6.43
N LYS A 52 -12.98 11.86 -7.59
CA LYS A 52 -13.85 11.95 -8.79
C LYS A 52 -15.24 12.52 -8.52
N ALA A 53 -15.36 13.35 -7.51
CA ALA A 53 -16.61 13.98 -7.12
C ALA A 53 -16.92 15.21 -7.98
N ASP A 54 -18.20 15.43 -8.31
CA ASP A 54 -18.63 16.69 -8.86
C ASP A 54 -18.74 17.72 -7.73
N LEU A 55 -17.83 18.68 -7.72
CA LEU A 55 -17.78 19.74 -6.71
C LEU A 55 -18.61 20.97 -7.12
N ASN A 56 -18.97 21.08 -8.40
CA ASN A 56 -19.60 22.26 -9.00
C ASN A 56 -21.13 22.17 -9.09
N GLY A 57 -21.71 20.98 -8.85
CA GLY A 57 -23.14 20.71 -8.98
C GLY A 57 -23.97 21.20 -7.80
N GLU A 58 -25.29 21.30 -7.98
CA GLU A 58 -26.26 21.70 -6.94
C GLU A 58 -26.29 20.71 -5.75
N SER A 59 -25.91 19.45 -5.95
CA SER A 59 -25.81 18.42 -4.91
C SER A 59 -24.35 18.17 -4.47
N SER A 60 -23.52 19.20 -4.50
CA SER A 60 -22.10 19.08 -4.14
C SER A 60 -21.93 18.61 -2.69
N PRO A 61 -21.05 17.61 -2.44
CA PRO A 61 -20.75 17.17 -1.09
C PRO A 61 -20.11 18.26 -0.24
N LEU A 62 -19.58 19.33 -0.83
CA LEU A 62 -19.02 20.48 -0.12
C LEU A 62 -20.07 21.24 0.69
N GLN A 63 -21.33 21.31 0.22
CA GLN A 63 -22.42 21.99 0.94
C GLN A 63 -22.68 21.35 2.31
N ILE A 64 -22.52 20.03 2.42
CA ILE A 64 -22.65 19.31 3.70
C ILE A 64 -21.55 19.77 4.67
N ILE A 65 -20.33 19.92 4.17
CA ILE A 65 -19.19 20.35 4.97
C ILE A 65 -19.31 21.82 5.36
N GLU A 66 -19.74 22.67 4.44
CA GLU A 66 -19.99 24.11 4.69
C GLU A 66 -20.98 24.35 5.84
N ASN A 67 -21.96 23.46 5.99
CA ASN A 67 -22.98 23.51 7.03
C ASN A 67 -22.64 22.67 8.27
N SER A 68 -21.47 22.05 8.30
CA SER A 68 -21.01 21.25 9.43
C SER A 68 -20.59 22.14 10.60
N ILE A 69 -20.93 21.74 11.81
CA ILE A 69 -20.43 22.34 13.05
C ILE A 69 -18.96 21.96 13.29
N ILE A 70 -18.49 20.86 12.65
CA ILE A 70 -17.14 20.33 12.85
C ILE A 70 -16.17 21.08 11.93
N PRO A 71 -15.15 21.78 12.42
CA PRO A 71 -14.09 22.38 11.61
C PRO A 71 -13.08 21.32 11.20
N TYR A 72 -13.37 20.63 10.10
CA TYR A 72 -12.43 19.66 9.54
C TYR A 72 -11.11 20.34 9.13
N GLU A 73 -9.98 19.68 9.44
CA GLU A 73 -8.65 20.23 9.25
C GLU A 73 -7.91 19.63 8.03
N ASN A 74 -8.33 18.45 7.52
CA ASN A 74 -7.58 17.69 6.53
C ASN A 74 -8.42 17.37 5.31
N PHE A 75 -7.96 17.82 4.13
CA PHE A 75 -8.68 17.68 2.86
C PHE A 75 -7.81 17.08 1.78
N LEU A 76 -8.34 16.09 1.05
CA LEU A 76 -7.75 15.49 -0.12
C LEU A 76 -8.73 15.57 -1.30
N PHE A 77 -8.32 16.31 -2.31
CA PHE A 77 -9.01 16.39 -3.61
C PHE A 77 -8.22 15.56 -4.62
N SER A 78 -8.84 14.57 -5.23
CA SER A 78 -8.18 13.68 -6.19
C SER A 78 -9.06 13.45 -7.42
N GLU A 79 -8.50 13.73 -8.59
CA GLU A 79 -9.17 13.56 -9.88
C GLU A 79 -10.51 14.33 -9.96
N VAL A 80 -10.54 15.54 -9.44
CA VAL A 80 -11.69 16.45 -9.44
C VAL A 80 -11.35 17.76 -10.15
N GLU A 81 -12.37 18.43 -10.69
CA GLU A 81 -12.25 19.80 -11.16
C GLU A 81 -12.47 20.78 -10.00
N ILE A 82 -11.51 21.67 -9.77
CA ILE A 82 -11.61 22.74 -8.77
C ILE A 82 -11.74 24.07 -9.50
N SER A 83 -12.92 24.69 -9.42
CA SER A 83 -13.23 25.92 -10.12
C SER A 83 -13.62 27.05 -9.16
N ASN A 84 -13.80 28.26 -9.70
CA ASN A 84 -14.24 29.41 -8.93
C ASN A 84 -15.68 29.29 -8.36
N LYS A 85 -16.47 28.32 -8.82
CA LYS A 85 -17.83 28.08 -8.33
C LYS A 85 -17.88 27.69 -6.85
N ILE A 86 -16.78 27.12 -6.31
CA ILE A 86 -16.67 26.68 -4.91
C ILE A 86 -15.92 27.69 -4.02
N ASN A 87 -15.81 28.96 -4.44
CA ASN A 87 -15.11 29.97 -3.65
C ASN A 87 -15.74 30.22 -2.27
N ASN A 88 -17.06 30.06 -2.14
CA ASN A 88 -17.77 30.20 -0.84
C ASN A 88 -17.29 29.15 0.16
N PHE A 89 -17.06 27.93 -0.29
CA PHE A 89 -16.48 26.87 0.53
C PHE A 89 -15.12 27.29 1.13
N TRP A 90 -14.21 27.79 0.28
CA TRP A 90 -12.88 28.21 0.74
C TRP A 90 -12.94 29.41 1.71
N ASN A 91 -13.84 30.36 1.48
CA ASN A 91 -14.04 31.49 2.39
C ASN A 91 -14.50 31.05 3.78
N LYS A 92 -15.33 29.99 3.86
CA LYS A 92 -15.92 29.54 5.12
C LYS A 92 -14.99 28.59 5.89
N ILE A 93 -14.24 27.75 5.18
CA ILE A 93 -13.51 26.63 5.78
C ILE A 93 -11.99 26.81 5.71
N GLY A 94 -11.48 27.66 4.82
CA GLY A 94 -10.05 27.79 4.52
C GLY A 94 -9.18 27.96 5.76
N GLU A 95 -9.59 28.80 6.72
CA GLU A 95 -8.84 29.03 7.97
C GLU A 95 -8.71 27.80 8.86
N ASN A 96 -9.62 26.81 8.73
CA ASN A 96 -9.54 25.59 9.52
C ASN A 96 -8.57 24.58 8.93
N ILE A 97 -8.18 24.73 7.65
CA ILE A 97 -7.40 23.74 6.91
C ILE A 97 -5.94 23.75 7.36
N LYS A 98 -5.49 22.63 7.89
CA LYS A 98 -4.08 22.36 8.23
C LYS A 98 -3.37 21.51 7.19
N SER A 99 -4.10 20.57 6.57
CA SER A 99 -3.56 19.72 5.52
C SER A 99 -4.41 19.78 4.27
N LEU A 100 -3.80 20.21 3.17
CA LEU A 100 -4.42 20.29 1.86
C LEU A 100 -3.66 19.44 0.85
N THR A 101 -4.34 18.47 0.26
CA THR A 101 -3.79 17.66 -0.83
C THR A 101 -4.63 17.84 -2.08
N ILE A 102 -3.99 18.27 -3.18
CA ILE A 102 -4.56 18.40 -4.52
C ILE A 102 -3.78 17.45 -5.43
N ARG A 103 -4.43 16.36 -5.88
CA ARG A 103 -3.79 15.30 -6.65
C ARG A 103 -4.52 15.02 -7.95
N LYS A 104 -3.82 15.11 -9.08
CA LYS A 104 -4.41 14.85 -10.42
C LYS A 104 -5.69 15.67 -10.67
N CYS A 105 -5.76 16.87 -10.10
CA CYS A 105 -6.91 17.74 -10.26
C CYS A 105 -6.73 18.65 -11.47
N ASP A 106 -7.85 18.94 -12.13
CA ASP A 106 -7.94 20.01 -13.09
C ASP A 106 -8.24 21.30 -12.32
N VAL A 107 -7.23 22.18 -12.28
CA VAL A 107 -7.31 23.41 -11.48
C VAL A 107 -6.46 24.50 -12.11
N HIS A 108 -7.04 25.66 -12.28
CA HIS A 108 -6.35 26.84 -12.78
C HIS A 108 -5.57 27.56 -11.68
N GLU A 109 -4.40 28.13 -12.01
CA GLU A 109 -3.51 28.83 -11.06
C GLU A 109 -4.20 29.91 -10.22
N LYS A 110 -5.10 30.71 -10.83
CA LYS A 110 -5.88 31.74 -10.12
C LYS A 110 -6.75 31.15 -9.01
N VAL A 111 -7.29 29.96 -9.24
CA VAL A 111 -8.09 29.25 -8.23
C VAL A 111 -7.20 28.76 -7.10
N VAL A 112 -6.03 28.19 -7.41
CA VAL A 112 -5.08 27.76 -6.37
C VAL A 112 -4.59 28.95 -5.55
N ASN A 113 -4.24 30.06 -6.20
CA ASN A 113 -3.86 31.27 -5.48
C ASN A 113 -4.97 31.75 -4.54
N TYR A 114 -6.23 31.72 -5.00
CA TYR A 114 -7.38 32.07 -4.16
C TYR A 114 -7.54 31.11 -2.97
N VAL A 115 -7.43 29.82 -3.20
CA VAL A 115 -7.51 28.78 -2.16
C VAL A 115 -6.41 28.98 -1.11
N LEU A 116 -5.17 29.09 -1.55
CA LEU A 116 -4.02 29.25 -0.66
C LEU A 116 -4.09 30.53 0.17
N GLN A 117 -4.65 31.61 -0.39
CA GLN A 117 -4.86 32.86 0.34
C GLN A 117 -5.84 32.71 1.51
N ARG A 118 -6.79 31.78 1.44
CA ARG A 118 -7.78 31.50 2.51
C ARG A 118 -7.27 30.51 3.55
N CYS A 119 -6.26 29.67 3.20
CA CYS A 119 -5.72 28.64 4.08
C CYS A 119 -4.55 29.21 4.93
N THR A 120 -4.86 30.02 5.93
CA THR A 120 -3.85 30.73 6.76
C THR A 120 -3.19 29.88 7.84
N ASN A 121 -3.71 28.68 8.13
CA ASN A 121 -3.19 27.76 9.14
C ASN A 121 -2.59 26.48 8.55
N LEU A 122 -2.12 26.56 7.30
CA LEU A 122 -1.64 25.40 6.56
C LEU A 122 -0.29 24.89 7.14
N GLU A 123 -0.28 23.62 7.52
CA GLU A 123 0.91 22.89 7.99
C GLU A 123 1.46 21.92 6.94
N VAL A 124 0.57 21.33 6.13
CA VAL A 124 0.91 20.35 5.09
C VAL A 124 0.28 20.75 3.76
N LEU A 125 1.10 20.92 2.74
CA LEU A 125 0.65 21.19 1.38
C LEU A 125 1.19 20.14 0.41
N ASN A 126 0.29 19.41 -0.24
CA ASN A 126 0.62 18.45 -1.26
C ASN A 126 -0.05 18.85 -2.58
N ILE A 127 0.72 19.19 -3.60
CA ILE A 127 0.26 19.44 -4.96
C ILE A 127 0.96 18.42 -5.86
N GLN A 128 0.22 17.39 -6.29
CA GLN A 128 0.80 16.24 -6.96
C GLN A 128 0.16 15.99 -8.32
N THR A 129 0.96 15.77 -9.36
CA THR A 129 0.49 15.40 -10.70
C THR A 129 -0.51 16.42 -11.31
N CYS A 130 -0.43 17.70 -10.94
CA CYS A 130 -1.29 18.79 -11.45
C CYS A 130 -0.58 19.46 -12.65
N LYS A 131 -0.63 18.82 -13.82
CA LYS A 131 0.20 19.20 -14.99
C LYS A 131 -0.06 20.63 -15.46
N GLU A 132 -1.31 21.03 -15.59
CA GLU A 132 -1.69 22.33 -16.17
C GLU A 132 -1.36 23.49 -15.23
N LEU A 133 -1.43 23.26 -13.93
CA LEU A 133 -1.16 24.26 -12.91
C LEU A 133 0.23 24.92 -13.00
N PHE A 134 1.23 24.17 -13.48
CA PHE A 134 2.62 24.64 -13.52
C PHE A 134 3.06 25.09 -14.94
N MET A 135 2.21 24.98 -15.95
CA MET A 135 2.60 25.23 -17.34
C MET A 135 2.83 26.73 -17.64
N SER A 136 2.06 27.61 -17.03
CA SER A 136 2.16 29.06 -17.27
C SER A 136 3.40 29.69 -16.64
N GLY A 137 3.95 29.07 -15.58
CA GLY A 137 4.97 29.66 -14.74
C GLY A 137 4.51 30.82 -13.83
N CYS A 138 3.23 31.25 -13.93
CA CYS A 138 2.71 32.44 -13.24
C CYS A 138 2.12 32.12 -11.86
N LEU A 139 2.09 30.84 -11.45
CA LEU A 139 1.58 30.45 -10.13
C LEU A 139 2.38 31.17 -9.01
N LEU A 140 1.67 31.75 -8.05
CA LEU A 140 2.26 32.51 -6.94
C LEU A 140 3.11 33.72 -7.37
N GLU A 141 2.86 34.25 -8.57
CA GLU A 141 3.43 35.52 -9.00
C GLU A 141 2.70 36.69 -8.31
N LYS A 142 3.41 37.72 -7.88
CA LYS A 142 2.84 38.92 -7.22
C LYS A 142 2.02 38.63 -5.94
N THR A 143 2.49 37.72 -5.09
CA THR A 143 1.74 37.28 -3.90
C THR A 143 2.47 37.53 -2.59
N ASP A 144 3.47 38.42 -2.57
CA ASP A 144 4.43 38.52 -1.46
C ASP A 144 3.78 38.76 -0.09
N ASP A 145 2.71 39.56 0.02
CA ASP A 145 2.14 39.93 1.31
C ASP A 145 1.30 38.81 1.95
N TRP A 146 0.41 38.16 1.20
CA TRP A 146 -0.52 37.16 1.76
C TRP A 146 0.12 35.76 1.84
N LEU A 147 1.01 35.43 0.92
CA LEU A 147 1.61 34.10 0.85
C LEU A 147 2.44 33.77 2.10
N HIS A 148 3.17 34.76 2.60
CA HIS A 148 3.93 34.61 3.82
C HIS A 148 3.03 34.33 5.03
N ASN A 149 1.86 34.96 5.09
CA ASN A 149 0.89 34.70 6.14
C ASN A 149 0.29 33.29 6.06
N SER A 150 0.01 32.82 4.85
CA SER A 150 -0.55 31.49 4.63
C SER A 150 0.45 30.35 4.90
N PHE A 151 1.74 30.56 4.64
CA PHE A 151 2.76 29.53 4.76
C PHE A 151 3.66 29.65 6.02
N LYS A 152 3.37 30.59 6.90
CA LYS A 152 4.15 30.77 8.14
C LYS A 152 4.28 29.51 9.00
N ASN A 153 3.26 28.64 8.97
CA ASN A 153 3.20 27.38 9.74
C ASN A 153 3.50 26.14 8.88
N LEU A 154 3.83 26.31 7.59
CA LEU A 154 4.01 25.20 6.66
C LEU A 154 5.26 24.38 7.02
N LYS A 155 5.05 23.13 7.41
CA LYS A 155 6.08 22.16 7.81
C LYS A 155 6.43 21.19 6.70
N SER A 156 5.44 20.78 5.90
CA SER A 156 5.63 19.77 4.86
C SER A 156 5.14 20.28 3.51
N LEU A 157 6.00 20.20 2.50
CA LEU A 157 5.72 20.57 1.12
C LEU A 157 6.02 19.40 0.18
N ASN A 158 4.99 18.94 -0.52
CA ASN A 158 5.11 17.89 -1.51
C ASN A 158 4.68 18.41 -2.89
N LEU A 159 5.62 18.48 -3.81
CA LEU A 159 5.43 18.92 -5.20
C LEU A 159 5.68 17.78 -6.21
N SER A 160 5.56 16.52 -5.79
CA SER A 160 5.90 15.35 -6.60
C SER A 160 5.09 15.23 -7.88
N GLU A 161 5.71 14.63 -8.90
CA GLU A 161 5.10 14.32 -10.20
C GLU A 161 4.68 15.55 -11.03
N ASN A 162 5.16 16.76 -10.72
CA ASN A 162 4.89 17.96 -11.48
C ASN A 162 5.99 18.22 -12.51
N LYS A 163 5.66 18.13 -13.80
CA LYS A 163 6.63 18.15 -14.89
C LYS A 163 7.18 19.54 -15.25
N TYR A 164 6.44 20.61 -14.93
CA TYR A 164 6.75 21.97 -15.38
C TYR A 164 7.20 22.88 -14.22
N ILE A 165 7.65 22.28 -13.12
CA ILE A 165 8.24 23.03 -12.00
C ILE A 165 9.60 23.60 -12.42
N THR A 166 9.88 24.84 -12.00
CA THR A 166 11.13 25.58 -12.25
C THR A 166 11.77 26.05 -10.96
N ASP A 167 13.03 26.49 -11.00
CA ASP A 167 13.71 27.04 -9.81
C ASP A 167 12.97 28.25 -9.24
N ALA A 168 12.47 29.15 -10.10
CA ALA A 168 11.73 30.32 -9.68
C ALA A 168 10.40 29.96 -9.01
N LEU A 169 9.66 29.04 -9.63
CA LEU A 169 8.39 28.59 -9.08
C LEU A 169 8.58 27.85 -7.73
N PHE A 170 9.57 26.96 -7.64
CA PHE A 170 9.92 26.31 -6.39
C PHE A 170 10.31 27.33 -5.31
N TYR A 171 11.08 28.34 -5.67
CA TYR A 171 11.49 29.41 -4.75
C TYR A 171 10.31 30.19 -4.15
N ARG A 172 9.27 30.48 -4.97
CA ARG A 172 8.05 31.16 -4.49
C ARG A 172 7.38 30.37 -3.36
N PHE A 173 7.28 29.03 -3.48
CA PHE A 173 6.76 28.21 -2.39
C PHE A 173 7.64 28.24 -1.15
N VAL A 174 8.94 28.08 -1.33
CA VAL A 174 9.84 27.89 -0.20
C VAL A 174 10.14 29.20 0.52
N LYS A 175 10.29 30.32 -0.20
CA LYS A 175 10.54 31.64 0.38
C LYS A 175 9.56 31.99 1.50
N ALA A 176 8.28 31.66 1.29
CA ALA A 176 7.18 31.95 2.20
C ALA A 176 7.00 30.95 3.37
N ALA A 177 7.73 29.83 3.38
CA ALA A 177 7.57 28.72 4.33
C ALA A 177 8.79 28.61 5.29
N PRO A 178 8.89 29.44 6.34
CA PRO A 178 10.06 29.47 7.23
C PRO A 178 10.22 28.23 8.11
N GLU A 179 9.12 27.50 8.38
CA GLU A 179 9.10 26.31 9.26
C GLU A 179 9.18 24.98 8.49
N LEU A 180 9.54 25.03 7.20
CA LEU A 180 9.63 23.84 6.36
C LEU A 180 10.69 22.87 6.86
N ASN A 181 10.28 21.64 7.17
CA ASN A 181 11.14 20.55 7.62
C ASN A 181 11.05 19.29 6.71
N ASP A 182 9.94 19.11 5.97
CA ASP A 182 9.74 17.97 5.08
C ASP A 182 9.56 18.44 3.65
N LEU A 183 10.42 17.97 2.74
CA LEU A 183 10.39 18.33 1.32
C LEU A 183 10.34 17.08 0.43
N CYS A 184 9.31 16.98 -0.41
CA CYS A 184 9.17 15.91 -1.39
C CYS A 184 9.19 16.46 -2.82
N LEU A 185 10.18 16.03 -3.60
CA LEU A 185 10.39 16.37 -5.02
C LEU A 185 10.48 15.13 -5.92
N SER A 186 9.82 14.04 -5.52
CA SER A 186 9.82 12.79 -6.29
C SER A 186 9.26 12.97 -7.69
N LEU A 187 9.86 12.30 -8.69
CA LEU A 187 9.41 12.36 -10.09
C LEU A 187 9.34 13.80 -10.67
N CYS A 188 10.01 14.78 -10.05
CA CYS A 188 10.20 16.10 -10.63
C CYS A 188 11.35 16.08 -11.65
N PRO A 189 11.34 16.96 -12.70
CA PRO A 189 12.36 17.00 -13.74
C PRO A 189 13.66 17.67 -13.26
N LEU A 190 14.15 17.26 -12.10
CA LEU A 190 15.31 17.84 -11.45
C LEU A 190 16.60 17.56 -12.22
N GLN A 191 17.34 18.60 -12.57
CA GLN A 191 18.58 18.52 -13.36
C GLN A 191 19.81 18.51 -12.46
N PHE A 192 20.68 17.51 -12.62
CA PHE A 192 21.88 17.30 -11.78
C PHE A 192 23.17 17.71 -12.49
N HIS A 193 23.16 17.82 -13.82
CA HIS A 193 24.37 18.08 -14.57
C HIS A 193 24.90 19.51 -14.40
N GLY A 194 26.19 19.66 -14.04
CA GLY A 194 26.84 20.96 -13.76
C GLY A 194 26.82 21.97 -14.92
N GLY A 195 26.60 21.53 -16.16
CA GLY A 195 26.44 22.41 -17.32
C GLY A 195 25.23 23.35 -17.20
N PHE A 196 24.18 22.95 -16.49
CA PHE A 196 23.02 23.82 -16.25
C PHE A 196 23.37 24.98 -15.32
N ILE A 197 24.24 24.75 -14.33
CA ILE A 197 24.73 25.80 -13.42
C ILE A 197 25.47 26.88 -14.23
N LYS A 198 26.42 26.46 -15.09
CA LYS A 198 27.19 27.38 -15.94
C LYS A 198 26.29 28.15 -16.90
N LYS A 199 25.24 27.53 -17.45
CA LYS A 199 24.35 28.15 -18.43
C LYS A 199 23.38 29.15 -17.78
N PHE A 200 22.79 28.83 -16.65
CA PHE A 200 21.71 29.60 -16.05
C PHE A 200 22.11 30.48 -14.86
N TYR A 201 23.25 30.19 -14.20
CA TYR A 201 23.71 30.88 -13.00
C TYR A 201 25.12 31.47 -13.07
N SER A 202 25.78 31.48 -14.25
CA SER A 202 27.17 31.91 -14.41
C SER A 202 27.45 33.38 -14.11
N LYS A 203 26.43 34.26 -14.05
CA LYS A 203 26.57 35.71 -13.95
C LYS A 203 26.01 36.30 -12.65
N THR A 204 25.45 35.47 -11.76
CA THR A 204 24.77 35.95 -10.55
C THR A 204 25.59 35.66 -9.29
N ASN A 205 25.92 36.71 -8.51
CA ASN A 205 26.53 36.53 -7.20
C ASN A 205 25.56 36.05 -6.14
N ASN A 206 24.23 36.23 -6.38
CA ASN A 206 23.18 35.74 -5.52
C ASN A 206 22.08 35.06 -6.34
N ILE A 207 22.01 33.75 -6.24
CA ILE A 207 21.08 32.94 -7.04
C ILE A 207 19.60 33.17 -6.67
N PHE A 208 19.35 33.69 -5.46
CA PHE A 208 17.98 33.94 -4.98
C PHE A 208 17.39 35.25 -5.58
N GLU A 209 18.22 36.14 -6.15
CA GLU A 209 17.74 37.35 -6.79
C GLU A 209 17.14 37.07 -8.17
N ALA A 210 17.64 36.07 -8.89
CA ALA A 210 17.19 35.73 -10.24
C ALA A 210 17.10 34.21 -10.45
N PRO A 211 16.18 33.50 -9.78
CA PRO A 211 15.99 32.08 -10.00
C PRO A 211 15.48 31.81 -11.41
N SER A 212 15.92 30.71 -12.03
CA SER A 212 15.55 30.38 -13.40
C SER A 212 14.08 30.04 -13.58
N GLU A 213 13.42 30.65 -14.56
CA GLU A 213 12.05 30.34 -14.98
C GLU A 213 11.97 29.18 -16.00
N CYS A 214 13.13 28.63 -16.43
CA CYS A 214 13.17 27.67 -17.52
C CYS A 214 13.55 26.26 -17.06
N VAL A 215 14.27 26.11 -15.96
CA VAL A 215 14.81 24.83 -15.49
C VAL A 215 14.57 24.63 -14.01
N PHE A 216 14.55 23.36 -13.60
CA PHE A 216 14.53 22.98 -12.20
C PHE A 216 15.84 22.24 -11.89
N THR A 217 16.69 22.85 -11.07
CA THR A 217 18.05 22.37 -10.84
C THR A 217 18.27 21.87 -9.42
N PHE A 218 19.01 20.77 -9.29
CA PHE A 218 19.41 20.28 -7.96
C PHE A 218 20.31 21.30 -7.25
N TYR A 219 21.12 22.05 -7.98
CA TYR A 219 21.95 23.13 -7.44
C TYR A 219 21.11 24.15 -6.67
N PHE A 220 20.01 24.63 -7.26
CA PHE A 220 19.13 25.59 -6.59
C PHE A 220 18.46 24.98 -5.34
N VAL A 221 17.97 23.74 -5.45
CA VAL A 221 17.39 23.00 -4.32
C VAL A 221 18.41 22.84 -3.18
N MET A 222 19.67 22.53 -3.51
CA MET A 222 20.78 22.46 -2.54
C MET A 222 20.99 23.77 -1.78
N GLN A 223 20.95 24.91 -2.47
CA GLN A 223 21.12 26.21 -1.80
C GLN A 223 19.97 26.50 -0.82
N ILE A 224 18.75 26.09 -1.15
CA ILE A 224 17.61 26.17 -0.23
C ILE A 224 17.82 25.24 0.98
N ILE A 225 18.31 24.03 0.78
CA ILE A 225 18.58 23.09 1.87
C ILE A 225 19.70 23.64 2.77
N ILE A 226 20.77 24.19 2.20
CA ILE A 226 21.86 24.84 2.97
C ILE A 226 21.31 25.99 3.82
N ALA A 227 20.51 26.88 3.24
CA ALA A 227 19.91 28.00 3.96
C ALA A 227 18.99 27.58 5.12
N ARG A 228 18.50 26.32 5.08
CA ARG A 228 17.55 25.75 6.06
C ARG A 228 18.04 24.47 6.73
N ALA A 229 19.34 24.21 6.72
CA ALA A 229 19.93 22.95 7.19
C ALA A 229 19.49 22.59 8.63
N LYS A 230 19.37 23.58 9.51
CA LYS A 230 18.93 23.35 10.91
C LYS A 230 17.47 22.90 11.05
N LYS A 231 16.62 23.17 10.07
CA LYS A 231 15.18 22.86 10.12
C LYS A 231 14.81 21.62 9.32
N ILE A 232 15.44 21.39 8.17
CA ILE A 232 15.16 20.25 7.32
C ILE A 232 15.45 18.92 8.04
N ARG A 233 14.47 18.00 8.01
CA ARG A 233 14.55 16.67 8.65
C ARG A 233 14.24 15.55 7.69
N SER A 234 13.39 15.78 6.70
CA SER A 234 12.94 14.74 5.76
C SER A 234 13.08 15.23 4.32
N LEU A 235 13.74 14.42 3.50
CA LEU A 235 13.92 14.67 2.08
C LEU A 235 13.49 13.45 1.26
N VAL A 236 12.72 13.70 0.19
CA VAL A 236 12.25 12.67 -0.72
C VAL A 236 12.60 13.06 -2.16
N PHE A 237 13.58 12.35 -2.75
CA PHE A 237 14.04 12.51 -4.14
C PHE A 237 13.81 11.25 -4.97
N SER A 238 12.87 10.44 -4.60
CA SER A 238 12.57 9.16 -5.26
C SER A 238 12.26 9.35 -6.75
N ASN A 239 12.72 8.39 -7.59
CA ASN A 239 12.56 8.48 -9.04
C ASN A 239 13.15 9.77 -9.68
N THR A 240 14.28 10.23 -9.17
CA THR A 240 15.08 11.31 -9.75
C THR A 240 16.42 10.78 -10.26
N LEU A 241 17.17 11.61 -10.97
CA LEU A 241 18.49 11.27 -11.49
C LEU A 241 19.63 11.62 -10.51
N ILE A 242 19.36 11.68 -9.20
CA ILE A 242 20.37 11.96 -8.19
C ILE A 242 21.50 10.93 -8.28
N ASP A 243 22.72 11.41 -8.40
CA ASP A 243 23.91 10.58 -8.49
C ASP A 243 24.72 10.57 -7.16
N GLY A 244 25.79 9.80 -7.13
CA GLY A 244 26.63 9.69 -5.95
C GLY A 244 27.31 11.00 -5.55
N ALA A 245 27.65 11.86 -6.52
CA ALA A 245 28.27 13.15 -6.26
C ALA A 245 27.27 14.15 -5.63
N ALA A 246 26.07 14.21 -6.18
CA ALA A 246 24.99 15.02 -5.65
C ALA A 246 24.60 14.60 -4.22
N LEU A 247 24.50 13.27 -3.98
CA LEU A 247 24.21 12.77 -2.63
C LEU A 247 25.35 13.06 -1.65
N LYS A 248 26.61 12.95 -2.07
CA LYS A 248 27.77 13.32 -1.25
C LYS A 248 27.70 14.78 -0.86
N SER A 249 27.47 15.69 -1.82
CA SER A 249 27.36 17.13 -1.54
C SER A 249 26.19 17.44 -0.60
N LEU A 250 25.07 16.72 -0.70
CA LEU A 250 23.95 16.83 0.24
C LEU A 250 24.33 16.38 1.64
N ALA A 251 25.02 15.25 1.75
CA ALA A 251 25.40 14.67 3.03
C ALA A 251 26.38 15.56 3.82
N GLU A 252 27.29 16.25 3.12
CA GLU A 252 28.34 17.11 3.66
C GLU A 252 27.84 18.52 4.08
N ILE A 253 26.53 18.83 3.91
CA ILE A 253 25.98 20.12 4.35
C ILE A 253 26.12 20.25 5.87
N GLU A 254 26.82 21.29 6.29
CA GLU A 254 26.99 21.64 7.71
C GLU A 254 25.63 21.90 8.38
N ASP A 255 25.46 21.48 9.61
CA ASP A 255 24.23 21.59 10.41
C ASP A 255 23.01 20.77 9.89
N LEU A 256 23.09 20.10 8.76
CA LEU A 256 22.00 19.25 8.26
C LEU A 256 21.96 17.94 9.07
N LYS A 257 20.79 17.65 9.67
CA LYS A 257 20.53 16.42 10.42
C LYS A 257 19.24 15.78 9.94
N LEU A 258 19.38 14.82 9.02
CA LEU A 258 18.23 14.14 8.43
C LEU A 258 17.73 13.01 9.35
N ASP A 259 16.41 12.97 9.58
CA ASP A 259 15.72 11.85 10.21
C ASP A 259 15.29 10.83 9.15
N SER A 260 14.83 11.29 7.98
CA SER A 260 14.32 10.44 6.90
C SER A 260 14.86 10.86 5.53
N LEU A 261 15.33 9.89 4.75
CA LEU A 261 15.78 10.09 3.38
C LEU A 261 15.22 9.00 2.46
N GLN A 262 14.47 9.41 1.42
CA GLN A 262 13.85 8.51 0.46
C GLN A 262 14.47 8.74 -0.92
N LEU A 263 15.15 7.71 -1.45
CA LEU A 263 15.90 7.72 -2.71
C LEU A 263 15.52 6.54 -3.61
N ASN A 264 14.34 5.95 -3.41
CA ASN A 264 13.96 4.76 -4.18
C ASN A 264 13.88 5.06 -5.68
N ALA A 265 14.33 4.09 -6.49
CA ALA A 265 14.41 4.18 -7.94
C ALA A 265 15.28 5.34 -8.47
N CYS A 266 16.40 5.61 -7.78
CA CYS A 266 17.44 6.53 -8.22
C CYS A 266 18.58 5.74 -8.90
N ASP A 267 18.45 5.48 -10.20
CA ASP A 267 19.34 4.56 -10.93
C ASP A 267 20.79 5.06 -11.07
N GLN A 268 21.04 6.35 -10.86
CA GLN A 268 22.38 6.93 -10.93
C GLN A 268 23.12 6.90 -9.59
N LEU A 269 22.44 6.48 -8.53
CA LEU A 269 23.01 6.43 -7.18
C LEU A 269 24.08 5.33 -7.09
N THR A 270 25.25 5.69 -6.56
CA THR A 270 26.42 4.80 -6.44
C THR A 270 26.80 4.54 -4.98
N ASN A 271 27.62 3.52 -4.71
CA ASN A 271 28.15 3.23 -3.38
C ASN A 271 28.82 4.44 -2.73
N GLY A 272 29.66 5.19 -3.47
CA GLY A 272 30.36 6.35 -2.94
C GLY A 272 29.44 7.42 -2.33
N GLY A 273 28.26 7.65 -2.95
CA GLY A 273 27.27 8.56 -2.39
C GLY A 273 26.64 8.06 -1.09
N ILE A 274 26.31 6.76 -1.03
CA ILE A 274 25.76 6.15 0.19
C ILE A 274 26.81 6.11 1.31
N ILE A 275 28.06 5.80 1.01
CA ILE A 275 29.15 5.79 2.00
C ILE A 275 29.31 7.19 2.59
N ALA A 276 29.38 8.23 1.76
CA ALA A 276 29.45 9.61 2.24
C ALA A 276 28.24 9.98 3.12
N LEU A 277 27.01 9.57 2.71
CA LEU A 277 25.81 9.76 3.51
C LEU A 277 25.94 9.14 4.91
N THR A 278 26.44 7.92 5.01
CA THR A 278 26.53 7.22 6.30
C THR A 278 27.55 7.83 7.24
N ILE A 279 28.59 8.48 6.71
CA ILE A 279 29.62 9.17 7.50
C ILE A 279 29.07 10.47 8.11
N HIS A 280 28.33 11.25 7.33
CA HIS A 280 27.90 12.58 7.74
C HIS A 280 26.50 12.62 8.37
N GLN A 281 25.58 11.72 7.99
CA GLN A 281 24.19 11.72 8.45
C GLN A 281 23.90 10.57 9.43
N THR A 282 24.66 10.45 10.49
CA THR A 282 24.55 9.34 11.49
C THR A 282 23.26 9.36 12.31
N TRP A 283 22.49 10.43 12.25
CA TRP A 283 21.21 10.61 12.95
C TRP A 283 20.04 9.90 12.25
N LEU A 284 20.26 9.46 10.99
CA LEU A 284 19.20 8.93 10.13
C LEU A 284 18.45 7.77 10.80
N ARG A 285 17.12 7.88 10.80
CA ARG A 285 16.20 6.88 11.34
C ARG A 285 15.50 6.08 10.22
N GLU A 286 15.29 6.72 9.06
CA GLU A 286 14.63 6.07 7.93
C GLU A 286 15.46 6.26 6.65
N LEU A 287 15.80 5.16 6.00
CA LEU A 287 16.50 5.14 4.71
C LEU A 287 15.80 4.20 3.73
N ASN A 288 15.41 4.74 2.58
CA ASN A 288 14.85 3.97 1.49
C ASN A 288 15.69 4.18 0.22
N ILE A 289 16.37 3.13 -0.18
CA ILE A 289 17.18 3.06 -1.41
C ILE A 289 16.72 1.89 -2.30
N ALA A 290 15.44 1.51 -2.20
CA ALA A 290 14.86 0.46 -3.01
C ALA A 290 15.03 0.76 -4.52
N LEU A 291 15.20 -0.28 -5.34
CA LEU A 291 15.35 -0.15 -6.80
C LEU A 291 16.61 0.62 -7.25
N CYS A 292 17.59 0.88 -6.37
CA CYS A 292 18.86 1.51 -6.72
C CYS A 292 19.85 0.42 -7.18
N THR A 293 19.92 0.19 -8.49
CA THR A 293 20.58 -0.98 -9.09
C THR A 293 22.10 -1.00 -8.97
N ARG A 294 22.73 0.14 -8.67
CA ARG A 294 24.20 0.31 -8.53
C ARG A 294 24.68 0.25 -7.07
N VAL A 295 23.75 0.14 -6.12
CA VAL A 295 24.08 0.00 -4.69
C VAL A 295 24.36 -1.44 -4.37
N SER A 296 25.51 -1.75 -3.77
CA SER A 296 26.00 -3.11 -3.49
C SER A 296 26.24 -3.37 -1.99
N ASP A 297 26.80 -4.53 -1.68
CA ASP A 297 27.16 -4.95 -0.33
C ASP A 297 27.99 -3.92 0.42
N GLU A 298 28.94 -3.26 -0.23
CA GLU A 298 29.79 -2.22 0.37
C GLU A 298 28.94 -1.10 1.01
N SER A 299 27.93 -0.62 0.31
CA SER A 299 27.01 0.40 0.85
C SER A 299 26.26 -0.11 2.07
N LEU A 300 25.76 -1.34 2.02
CA LEU A 300 24.96 -1.91 3.12
C LEU A 300 25.80 -2.16 4.36
N MET A 301 27.05 -2.61 4.20
CA MET A 301 28.00 -2.73 5.30
C MET A 301 28.26 -1.37 5.98
N CYS A 302 28.53 -0.32 5.20
CA CYS A 302 28.67 1.04 5.74
C CYS A 302 27.42 1.56 6.45
N ILE A 303 26.21 1.27 5.91
CA ILE A 303 24.94 1.58 6.57
C ILE A 303 24.88 0.89 7.93
N CYS A 304 25.19 -0.39 8.00
CA CYS A 304 25.17 -1.17 9.23
C CYS A 304 26.21 -0.69 10.26
N ASP A 305 27.35 -0.21 9.79
CA ASP A 305 28.43 0.27 10.67
C ASP A 305 28.19 1.67 11.21
N ASN A 306 27.59 2.57 10.45
CA ASN A 306 27.51 3.98 10.80
C ASN A 306 26.10 4.43 11.27
N LEU A 307 25.01 3.88 10.74
CA LEU A 307 23.65 4.36 11.02
C LEU A 307 22.99 3.62 12.19
N LYS A 308 23.55 3.76 13.40
CA LYS A 308 23.07 3.01 14.60
C LYS A 308 21.67 3.43 15.09
N ASN A 309 21.14 4.54 14.60
CA ASN A 309 19.80 5.02 14.94
C ASN A 309 18.71 4.56 13.95
N LEU A 310 19.08 3.76 12.93
CA LEU A 310 18.17 3.38 11.87
C LEU A 310 17.04 2.48 12.39
N GLU A 311 15.80 2.91 12.16
CA GLU A 311 14.55 2.20 12.50
C GLU A 311 13.86 1.58 11.28
N TYR A 312 14.05 2.17 10.11
CA TYR A 312 13.51 1.67 8.84
C TYR A 312 14.59 1.62 7.77
N LEU A 313 14.74 0.45 7.14
CA LEU A 313 15.62 0.23 6.00
C LEU A 313 14.88 -0.49 4.88
N ASN A 314 14.91 0.10 3.68
CA ASN A 314 14.37 -0.52 2.49
C ASN A 314 15.44 -0.56 1.39
N VAL A 315 15.87 -1.79 1.05
CA VAL A 315 16.81 -2.09 -0.04
C VAL A 315 16.17 -3.03 -1.07
N GLN A 316 14.84 -3.03 -1.15
CA GLN A 316 14.10 -3.86 -2.09
C GLN A 316 14.70 -3.75 -3.51
N ARG A 317 14.89 -4.92 -4.17
CA ARG A 317 15.35 -5.01 -5.55
C ARG A 317 16.70 -4.32 -5.84
N CYS A 318 17.54 -4.16 -4.83
CA CYS A 318 18.96 -3.87 -5.01
C CYS A 318 19.68 -5.18 -5.38
N ARG A 319 19.77 -5.47 -6.68
CA ARG A 319 20.15 -6.81 -7.19
C ARG A 319 21.58 -7.22 -6.91
N THR A 320 22.45 -6.28 -6.54
CA THR A 320 23.87 -6.51 -6.23
C THR A 320 24.12 -6.71 -4.74
N ILE A 321 23.07 -6.66 -3.91
CA ILE A 321 23.15 -6.99 -2.49
C ILE A 321 23.05 -8.51 -2.32
N SER A 322 24.03 -9.09 -1.63
CA SER A 322 24.18 -10.52 -1.39
C SER A 322 24.17 -10.87 0.11
N ASP A 323 24.45 -12.12 0.42
CA ASP A 323 24.63 -12.61 1.80
C ASP A 323 25.70 -11.82 2.55
N LEU A 324 26.74 -11.35 1.87
CA LEU A 324 27.82 -10.57 2.47
C LEU A 324 27.29 -9.22 3.00
N GLY A 325 26.54 -8.49 2.19
CA GLY A 325 26.00 -7.19 2.59
C GLY A 325 25.05 -7.28 3.78
N ILE A 326 24.16 -8.29 3.80
CA ILE A 326 23.19 -8.41 4.89
C ILE A 326 23.78 -9.04 6.17
N SER A 327 24.96 -9.63 6.14
CA SER A 327 25.57 -10.29 7.31
C SER A 327 25.73 -9.35 8.51
N ASP A 328 25.87 -8.06 8.27
CA ASP A 328 26.06 -7.02 9.28
C ASP A 328 24.77 -6.36 9.81
N LEU A 329 23.59 -6.76 9.30
CA LEU A 329 22.29 -6.22 9.76
C LEU A 329 22.06 -6.38 11.27
N HIS A 330 22.66 -7.39 11.90
CA HIS A 330 22.61 -7.60 13.36
C HIS A 330 23.20 -6.42 14.17
N LYS A 331 24.01 -5.53 13.54
CA LYS A 331 24.57 -4.31 14.15
C LYS A 331 23.54 -3.21 14.33
N LEU A 332 22.41 -3.24 13.57
CA LEU A 332 21.35 -2.23 13.62
C LEU A 332 20.34 -2.55 14.75
N LYS A 333 20.72 -2.27 16.00
CA LYS A 333 19.94 -2.67 17.18
C LYS A 333 18.59 -1.92 17.36
N LYS A 334 18.31 -0.85 16.60
CA LYS A 334 17.05 -0.10 16.66
C LYS A 334 16.13 -0.39 15.46
N LEU A 335 16.53 -1.29 14.55
CA LEU A 335 15.79 -1.56 13.33
C LEU A 335 14.46 -2.26 13.63
N LYS A 336 13.36 -1.58 13.31
CA LYS A 336 11.98 -2.05 13.49
C LYS A 336 11.37 -2.61 12.21
N ARG A 337 11.72 -2.01 11.06
CA ARG A 337 11.12 -2.33 9.77
C ARG A 337 12.22 -2.57 8.73
N LEU A 338 12.22 -3.74 8.12
CA LEU A 338 13.19 -4.13 7.10
C LEU A 338 12.50 -4.67 5.85
N ASN A 339 12.91 -4.14 4.70
CA ASN A 339 12.51 -4.66 3.40
C ASN A 339 13.76 -5.00 2.57
N ILE A 340 14.00 -6.29 2.37
CA ILE A 340 15.07 -6.85 1.52
C ILE A 340 14.47 -7.69 0.38
N SER A 341 13.20 -7.47 0.05
CA SER A 341 12.49 -8.25 -0.98
C SER A 341 13.14 -8.10 -2.36
N GLN A 342 13.04 -9.15 -3.18
CA GLN A 342 13.57 -9.18 -4.56
C GLN A 342 15.09 -8.94 -4.66
N CYS A 343 15.86 -9.20 -3.60
CA CYS A 343 17.31 -9.23 -3.62
C CYS A 343 17.75 -10.69 -3.86
N GLU A 344 17.86 -11.09 -5.12
CA GLU A 344 17.96 -12.49 -5.57
C GLU A 344 19.23 -13.22 -5.09
N LEU A 345 20.29 -12.49 -4.72
CA LEU A 345 21.55 -13.04 -4.22
C LEU A 345 21.54 -13.36 -2.73
N ILE A 346 20.43 -13.06 -2.03
CA ILE A 346 20.27 -13.37 -0.61
C ILE A 346 19.76 -14.80 -0.45
N SER A 347 20.49 -15.59 0.34
CA SER A 347 20.19 -16.98 0.64
C SER A 347 19.88 -17.22 2.13
N LYS A 348 19.68 -18.50 2.50
CA LYS A 348 19.55 -18.91 3.91
C LYS A 348 20.76 -18.49 4.77
N THR A 349 21.95 -18.43 4.17
CA THR A 349 23.20 -18.07 4.88
C THR A 349 23.18 -16.62 5.32
N GLY A 350 22.82 -15.71 4.43
CA GLY A 350 22.67 -14.29 4.77
C GLY A 350 21.61 -14.04 5.84
N ILE A 351 20.46 -14.70 5.75
CA ILE A 351 19.41 -14.63 6.78
C ILE A 351 19.95 -15.11 8.15
N LYS A 352 20.69 -16.23 8.17
CA LYS A 352 21.28 -16.75 9.40
C LYS A 352 22.27 -15.79 10.05
N LEU A 353 23.19 -15.24 9.26
CA LEU A 353 24.26 -14.36 9.76
C LEU A 353 23.75 -12.95 10.12
N GLY A 354 22.87 -12.38 9.29
CA GLY A 354 22.43 -11.00 9.42
C GLY A 354 21.25 -10.82 10.37
N LEU A 355 20.22 -11.64 10.24
CA LEU A 355 18.97 -11.45 10.98
C LEU A 355 18.81 -12.42 12.16
N CYS A 356 19.28 -13.64 11.99
CA CYS A 356 19.03 -14.73 12.94
C CYS A 356 20.25 -15.13 13.76
N ARG A 357 21.31 -14.32 13.77
CA ARG A 357 22.51 -14.55 14.57
C ARG A 357 22.19 -14.60 16.06
N GLU A 358 21.37 -13.68 16.52
CA GLU A 358 20.89 -13.55 17.88
C GLU A 358 19.37 -13.40 17.89
N LYS A 359 18.72 -13.57 19.04
CA LYS A 359 17.28 -13.29 19.19
C LYS A 359 17.07 -11.78 19.13
N ASN A 360 16.24 -11.31 18.19
CA ASN A 360 15.92 -9.90 18.02
C ASN A 360 14.45 -9.65 18.39
N LEU A 361 14.23 -8.83 19.41
CA LEU A 361 12.91 -8.47 19.94
C LEU A 361 12.43 -7.11 19.44
N ILE A 362 13.22 -6.43 18.61
CA ILE A 362 12.96 -5.06 18.15
C ILE A 362 12.32 -5.04 16.76
N LEU A 363 12.69 -6.01 15.89
CA LEU A 363 12.17 -6.07 14.53
C LEU A 363 10.68 -6.45 14.55
N GLU A 364 9.85 -5.57 14.01
CA GLU A 364 8.38 -5.68 13.98
C GLU A 364 7.85 -6.02 12.58
N GLU A 365 8.52 -5.53 11.53
CA GLU A 365 8.10 -5.72 10.14
C GLU A 365 9.25 -6.26 9.29
N LEU A 366 8.99 -7.37 8.62
CA LEU A 366 9.95 -8.02 7.72
C LEU A 366 9.30 -8.35 6.38
N ASN A 367 9.89 -7.81 5.31
CA ASN A 367 9.52 -8.16 3.94
C ASN A 367 10.71 -8.85 3.25
N ILE A 368 10.52 -10.13 2.96
CA ILE A 368 11.49 -10.99 2.25
C ILE A 368 10.86 -11.65 1.00
N ASN A 369 9.86 -11.00 0.45
CA ASN A 369 9.18 -11.44 -0.78
C ASN A 369 10.20 -11.77 -1.88
N SER A 370 9.98 -12.87 -2.60
CA SER A 370 10.81 -13.30 -3.73
C SER A 370 12.29 -13.53 -3.40
N LEU A 371 12.62 -13.89 -2.17
CA LEU A 371 13.97 -14.36 -1.84
C LEU A 371 14.12 -15.86 -2.08
N ASN A 372 15.29 -16.27 -2.54
CA ASN A 372 15.63 -17.68 -2.73
C ASN A 372 16.18 -18.31 -1.42
N ILE A 373 15.34 -18.33 -0.39
CA ILE A 373 15.67 -18.96 0.88
C ILE A 373 15.03 -20.35 0.98
N HIS A 374 15.67 -21.24 1.74
CA HIS A 374 15.13 -22.57 2.03
C HIS A 374 14.19 -22.53 3.25
N GLN A 375 13.36 -23.57 3.45
CA GLN A 375 12.45 -23.69 4.60
C GLN A 375 13.13 -23.42 5.96
N ASN A 376 14.39 -23.85 6.15
CA ASN A 376 15.16 -23.60 7.35
C ASN A 376 15.37 -22.08 7.62
N GLY A 377 15.41 -21.25 6.57
CA GLY A 377 15.48 -19.80 6.73
C GLY A 377 14.21 -19.23 7.37
N VAL A 378 13.03 -19.69 6.95
CA VAL A 378 11.75 -19.27 7.53
C VAL A 378 11.61 -19.77 8.97
N ILE A 379 12.05 -21.01 9.24
CA ILE A 379 12.06 -21.56 10.60
C ILE A 379 12.91 -20.69 11.52
N MET A 380 14.16 -20.39 11.13
CA MET A 380 15.06 -19.53 11.91
C MET A 380 14.48 -18.12 12.14
N ILE A 381 13.87 -17.51 11.13
CA ILE A 381 13.20 -16.21 11.26
C ILE A 381 12.14 -16.29 12.36
N SER A 382 11.26 -17.30 12.31
CA SER A 382 10.17 -17.42 13.26
C SER A 382 10.64 -17.67 14.70
N GLU A 383 11.79 -18.34 14.90
CA GLU A 383 12.38 -18.60 16.21
C GLU A 383 13.13 -17.39 16.79
N LYS A 384 13.81 -16.64 15.91
CA LYS A 384 14.69 -15.54 16.32
C LYS A 384 14.02 -14.17 16.35
N LEU A 385 12.89 -13.98 15.65
CA LEU A 385 12.18 -12.71 15.53
C LEU A 385 10.73 -12.80 16.05
N PRO A 386 10.47 -13.10 17.33
CA PRO A 386 9.13 -13.44 17.83
C PRO A 386 8.15 -12.26 17.87
N ASN A 387 8.63 -11.02 17.79
CA ASN A 387 7.80 -9.82 17.87
C ASN A 387 7.33 -9.31 16.50
N LEU A 388 7.51 -10.08 15.42
CA LEU A 388 7.01 -9.70 14.11
C LEU A 388 5.49 -9.53 14.13
N THR A 389 5.04 -8.37 13.64
CA THR A 389 3.63 -8.02 13.41
C THR A 389 3.27 -8.05 11.92
N TYR A 390 4.27 -7.88 11.04
CA TYR A 390 4.16 -7.98 9.59
C TYR A 390 5.23 -8.93 9.04
N LEU A 391 4.80 -9.92 8.25
CA LEU A 391 5.69 -10.85 7.55
C LEU A 391 5.18 -11.08 6.13
N ASP A 392 6.04 -10.80 5.14
CA ASP A 392 5.76 -11.08 3.73
C ASP A 392 6.77 -12.10 3.20
N LEU A 393 6.27 -13.30 2.93
CA LEU A 393 6.98 -14.46 2.38
C LEU A 393 6.50 -14.78 0.95
N SER A 394 5.79 -13.86 0.31
CA SER A 394 5.20 -14.08 -1.02
C SER A 394 6.28 -14.47 -2.02
N PHE A 395 5.97 -15.39 -2.92
CA PHE A 395 6.88 -15.91 -3.97
C PHE A 395 8.15 -16.60 -3.44
N CYS A 396 8.20 -16.97 -2.16
CA CYS A 396 9.28 -17.78 -1.60
C CYS A 396 8.96 -19.28 -1.76
N PHE A 397 8.92 -19.76 -3.01
CA PHE A 397 8.40 -21.08 -3.41
C PHE A 397 9.05 -22.27 -2.70
N ASN A 398 10.34 -22.17 -2.37
CA ASN A 398 11.11 -23.24 -1.73
C ASN A 398 11.17 -23.14 -0.21
N ALA A 399 10.76 -22.00 0.34
CA ALA A 399 10.90 -21.71 1.76
C ALA A 399 9.60 -21.95 2.54
N VAL A 400 8.47 -21.72 1.89
CA VAL A 400 7.15 -21.81 2.52
C VAL A 400 6.54 -23.17 2.22
N THR A 401 6.66 -24.06 3.17
CA THR A 401 6.17 -25.45 3.15
C THR A 401 5.24 -25.69 4.33
N ASP A 402 4.55 -26.82 4.38
CA ASP A 402 3.69 -27.18 5.51
C ASP A 402 4.46 -27.15 6.84
N THR A 403 5.71 -27.64 6.84
CA THR A 403 6.57 -27.63 8.04
C THR A 403 6.94 -26.21 8.47
N SER A 404 7.45 -25.40 7.55
CA SER A 404 7.94 -24.06 7.90
C SER A 404 6.82 -23.14 8.35
N ILE A 405 5.63 -23.22 7.71
CA ILE A 405 4.50 -22.35 8.07
C ILE A 405 3.91 -22.72 9.44
N GLN A 406 3.91 -23.99 9.82
CA GLN A 406 3.47 -24.40 11.15
C GLN A 406 4.39 -23.85 12.25
N VAL A 407 5.72 -23.78 12.01
CA VAL A 407 6.66 -23.15 12.95
C VAL A 407 6.41 -21.63 13.03
N VAL A 408 6.04 -20.98 11.93
CA VAL A 408 5.58 -19.58 11.94
C VAL A 408 4.35 -19.43 12.84
N PHE A 409 3.32 -20.30 12.71
CA PHE A 409 2.12 -20.26 13.54
C PHE A 409 2.40 -20.58 15.02
N LYS A 410 3.43 -21.36 15.29
CA LYS A 410 3.90 -21.64 16.65
C LYS A 410 4.45 -20.40 17.33
N ASN A 411 5.37 -19.70 16.65
CA ASN A 411 6.25 -18.72 17.28
C ASN A 411 5.79 -17.26 17.10
N LEU A 412 5.15 -16.90 15.95
CA LEU A 412 4.83 -15.53 15.61
C LEU A 412 3.38 -15.16 15.93
N VAL A 413 2.97 -15.31 17.16
CA VAL A 413 1.56 -15.10 17.60
C VAL A 413 1.10 -13.65 17.57
N LEU A 414 2.03 -12.69 17.45
CA LEU A 414 1.74 -11.25 17.36
C LEU A 414 1.46 -10.77 15.94
N LEU A 415 1.53 -11.65 14.93
CA LEU A 415 1.30 -11.27 13.53
C LEU A 415 -0.07 -10.64 13.34
N ARG A 416 -0.06 -9.45 12.74
CA ARG A 416 -1.25 -8.71 12.26
C ARG A 416 -1.41 -8.81 10.75
N THR A 417 -0.30 -8.98 10.02
CA THR A 417 -0.30 -9.15 8.58
C THR A 417 0.62 -10.29 8.17
N LEU A 418 0.06 -11.26 7.46
CA LEU A 418 0.80 -12.37 6.85
C LEU A 418 0.50 -12.45 5.35
N LYS A 419 1.56 -12.52 4.53
CA LYS A 419 1.43 -12.72 3.09
C LYS A 419 2.31 -13.89 2.66
N ILE A 420 1.69 -14.84 1.96
CA ILE A 420 2.34 -16.03 1.39
C ILE A 420 1.80 -16.30 -0.02
N THR A 421 1.72 -15.23 -0.81
CA THR A 421 1.19 -15.27 -2.18
C THR A 421 2.00 -16.21 -3.06
N TYR A 422 1.35 -17.06 -3.83
CA TYR A 422 1.94 -18.06 -4.74
C TYR A 422 2.87 -19.08 -4.05
N CYS A 423 2.65 -19.39 -2.77
CA CYS A 423 3.37 -20.45 -2.07
C CYS A 423 2.57 -21.76 -2.19
N ASP A 424 2.72 -22.45 -3.31
CA ASP A 424 1.93 -23.63 -3.70
C ASP A 424 2.34 -24.92 -3.00
N LYS A 425 3.42 -24.93 -2.24
CA LYS A 425 3.84 -26.08 -1.40
C LYS A 425 3.07 -26.19 -0.08
N VAL A 426 2.31 -25.15 0.30
CA VAL A 426 1.47 -25.17 1.49
C VAL A 426 0.11 -25.79 1.17
N SER A 427 -0.23 -26.82 1.90
CA SER A 427 -1.47 -27.56 1.79
C SER A 427 -2.39 -27.35 3.01
N ASP A 428 -3.54 -28.01 3.05
CA ASP A 428 -4.42 -27.99 4.21
C ASP A 428 -3.73 -28.49 5.49
N ALA A 429 -2.77 -29.42 5.37
CA ALA A 429 -1.97 -29.89 6.53
C ALA A 429 -1.15 -28.76 7.15
N GLY A 430 -0.56 -27.90 6.32
CA GLY A 430 0.17 -26.72 6.79
C GLY A 430 -0.70 -25.72 7.55
N PHE A 431 -1.90 -25.41 7.01
CA PHE A 431 -2.81 -24.45 7.62
C PHE A 431 -3.53 -24.97 8.85
N THR A 432 -3.94 -26.23 8.84
CA THR A 432 -4.72 -26.84 9.95
C THR A 432 -3.82 -27.37 11.07
N GLY A 433 -2.59 -27.74 10.77
CA GLY A 433 -1.72 -28.49 11.66
C GLY A 433 -2.10 -29.96 11.81
N MET A 434 -3.04 -30.46 10.98
CA MET A 434 -3.48 -31.83 10.99
C MET A 434 -2.67 -32.67 10.00
N GLY A 435 -2.29 -33.89 10.39
CA GLY A 435 -1.52 -34.81 9.57
C GLY A 435 -0.03 -34.89 9.96
N LYS A 436 0.61 -36.01 9.65
CA LYS A 436 2.06 -36.15 9.77
C LYS A 436 2.73 -35.34 8.69
N VAL A 437 3.53 -34.37 9.08
CA VAL A 437 4.48 -33.71 8.19
C VAL A 437 5.62 -34.70 7.97
N GLU A 438 5.70 -35.29 6.79
CA GLU A 438 6.86 -36.09 6.40
C GLU A 438 8.06 -35.14 6.36
N ALA A 439 9.07 -35.43 7.16
CA ALA A 439 10.37 -34.75 7.10
C ALA A 439 10.97 -35.08 5.74
N GLU A 440 10.86 -34.19 4.77
CA GLU A 440 11.61 -34.30 3.52
C GLU A 440 13.11 -34.33 3.90
N GLY A 441 13.81 -35.41 3.48
CA GLY A 441 15.20 -35.60 3.79
C GLY A 441 16.09 -34.45 3.36
N ASN A 442 17.17 -34.24 4.09
CA ASN A 442 18.20 -33.24 3.77
C ASN A 442 18.75 -33.47 2.35
N ASP A 443 18.23 -32.75 1.38
CA ASP A 443 18.77 -32.75 0.03
C ASP A 443 19.57 -31.46 -0.17
N ASP A 444 20.85 -31.47 0.18
CA ASP A 444 21.85 -30.43 -0.04
C ASP A 444 22.40 -30.45 -1.48
N GLY A 445 21.63 -30.94 -2.46
CA GLY A 445 22.01 -30.95 -3.86
C GLY A 445 21.85 -29.58 -4.54
N PRO A 446 22.72 -29.21 -5.51
CA PRO A 446 22.60 -27.95 -6.24
C PRO A 446 21.31 -27.97 -7.07
N VAL A 447 20.42 -27.03 -6.78
CA VAL A 447 19.18 -26.86 -7.55
C VAL A 447 19.51 -26.30 -8.93
N MET A 448 19.54 -27.18 -9.92
CA MET A 448 19.47 -26.79 -11.34
C MET A 448 18.09 -26.13 -11.57
N SER A 449 18.12 -24.91 -12.08
CA SER A 449 16.95 -24.16 -12.50
C SER A 449 16.22 -24.89 -13.64
N SER A 450 15.20 -25.66 -13.32
CA SER A 450 14.28 -26.19 -14.33
C SER A 450 13.03 -25.32 -14.42
N TYR A 451 13.15 -24.16 -15.03
CA TYR A 451 12.05 -23.53 -15.73
C TYR A 451 11.86 -24.28 -17.05
N ASN A 452 11.24 -25.42 -17.06
CA ASN A 452 10.61 -26.07 -18.21
C ASN A 452 10.33 -27.52 -17.88
N GLU A 453 9.24 -27.75 -17.18
CA GLU A 453 8.44 -28.96 -17.41
C GLU A 453 6.99 -28.63 -17.05
N MET A 454 6.35 -27.85 -17.92
CA MET A 454 4.97 -28.07 -18.21
C MET A 454 4.91 -29.46 -18.86
N SER A 455 4.66 -30.47 -18.05
CA SER A 455 4.30 -31.81 -18.56
C SER A 455 3.11 -31.60 -19.50
N THR A 456 3.37 -31.78 -20.78
CA THR A 456 2.34 -31.89 -21.81
C THR A 456 1.30 -32.90 -21.33
N PRO A 457 0.03 -32.54 -21.23
CA PRO A 457 -0.99 -33.53 -20.92
C PRO A 457 -1.02 -34.52 -22.09
N ASN A 458 -0.83 -35.80 -21.81
CA ASN A 458 -1.11 -36.89 -22.75
C ASN A 458 -2.44 -36.58 -23.39
N LYS A 459 -2.48 -36.59 -24.74
CA LYS A 459 -3.66 -36.48 -25.57
C LYS A 459 -4.66 -37.57 -25.15
N ILE A 460 -5.58 -37.22 -24.27
CA ILE A 460 -6.79 -38.02 -24.03
C ILE A 460 -7.87 -37.36 -24.88
N HIS A 461 -8.54 -38.19 -25.68
CA HIS A 461 -9.61 -37.78 -26.57
C HIS A 461 -10.63 -36.86 -25.89
N LEU A 462 -10.96 -35.77 -26.57
CA LEU A 462 -11.94 -34.77 -26.18
C LEU A 462 -13.30 -35.38 -25.88
N GLY A 463 -13.60 -35.62 -24.62
CA GLY A 463 -14.95 -35.61 -24.09
C GLY A 463 -15.48 -34.17 -24.00
N SER A 464 -16.78 -33.99 -23.96
CA SER A 464 -17.38 -32.67 -23.88
C SER A 464 -16.86 -31.92 -22.64
N ARG A 465 -16.76 -30.60 -22.71
CA ARG A 465 -16.28 -29.72 -21.64
C ARG A 465 -16.98 -29.99 -20.28
N ALA A 466 -18.23 -30.47 -20.34
CA ALA A 466 -19.01 -30.87 -19.18
C ALA A 466 -18.51 -32.19 -18.54
N GLU A 467 -18.03 -33.15 -19.34
CA GLU A 467 -17.48 -34.42 -18.83
C GLU A 467 -16.12 -34.21 -18.17
N GLU A 468 -15.28 -33.30 -18.70
CA GLU A 468 -14.01 -32.91 -18.05
C GLU A 468 -14.25 -32.23 -16.70
N GLU A 469 -15.31 -31.44 -16.59
CA GLU A 469 -15.67 -30.75 -15.36
C GLU A 469 -16.18 -31.73 -14.29
N ILE A 470 -17.00 -32.69 -14.67
CA ILE A 470 -17.47 -33.78 -13.80
C ILE A 470 -16.31 -34.66 -13.30
N VAL A 471 -15.36 -34.98 -14.18
CA VAL A 471 -14.17 -35.76 -13.81
C VAL A 471 -13.26 -34.98 -12.88
N ARG A 472 -13.08 -33.65 -13.08
CA ARG A 472 -12.35 -32.78 -12.19
C ARG A 472 -13.00 -32.69 -10.81
N ASP A 473 -14.32 -32.52 -10.75
CA ASP A 473 -15.07 -32.45 -9.49
C ASP A 473 -15.03 -33.81 -8.75
N ALA A 474 -15.11 -34.93 -9.46
CA ALA A 474 -14.99 -36.26 -8.85
C ALA A 474 -13.58 -36.56 -8.33
N ARG A 475 -12.52 -36.06 -8.99
CA ARG A 475 -11.15 -36.12 -8.50
C ARG A 475 -10.97 -35.27 -7.26
N ARG A 476 -11.47 -34.02 -7.26
CA ARG A 476 -11.44 -33.13 -6.10
C ARG A 476 -12.11 -33.72 -4.86
N LYS A 477 -13.36 -34.22 -5.05
CA LYS A 477 -14.09 -34.88 -3.95
C LYS A 477 -13.32 -36.07 -3.38
N ARG A 478 -12.66 -36.83 -4.25
CA ARG A 478 -11.85 -37.99 -3.85
C ARG A 478 -10.58 -37.56 -3.12
N ASP A 479 -9.92 -36.50 -3.55
CA ASP A 479 -8.70 -35.99 -2.92
C ASP A 479 -9.02 -35.33 -1.57
N VAL A 480 -10.13 -34.60 -1.46
CA VAL A 480 -10.65 -34.06 -0.19
C VAL A 480 -11.05 -35.20 0.75
N LEU A 481 -11.76 -36.23 0.27
CA LEU A 481 -12.09 -37.39 1.10
C LEU A 481 -10.88 -38.16 1.57
N LYS A 482 -9.88 -38.40 0.72
CA LYS A 482 -8.61 -39.03 1.12
C LYS A 482 -7.83 -38.17 2.12
N MET A 483 -7.93 -36.85 2.01
CA MET A 483 -7.33 -35.93 2.97
C MET A 483 -8.09 -35.93 4.29
N CYS A 484 -9.43 -35.95 4.28
CA CYS A 484 -10.28 -36.08 5.46
C CYS A 484 -10.08 -37.44 6.15
N GLU A 485 -9.90 -38.54 5.41
CA GLU A 485 -9.60 -39.85 5.96
C GLU A 485 -8.19 -39.93 6.60
N LYS A 486 -7.22 -39.16 6.09
CA LYS A 486 -5.90 -38.98 6.71
C LYS A 486 -5.92 -38.06 7.94
N LEU A 487 -6.92 -37.22 8.07
CA LEU A 487 -7.15 -36.26 9.15
C LEU A 487 -7.99 -36.87 10.28
N THR A 488 -7.63 -38.07 10.77
CA THR A 488 -8.28 -38.62 11.96
C THR A 488 -7.99 -37.71 13.18
N MET A 489 -9.00 -37.42 13.96
CA MET A 489 -8.96 -36.47 15.10
C MET A 489 -7.87 -36.76 16.15
N ASP A 490 -7.30 -37.97 16.16
CA ASP A 490 -6.28 -38.39 17.13
C ASP A 490 -4.84 -37.99 16.76
N SER A 491 -4.61 -37.34 15.60
CA SER A 491 -3.28 -36.94 15.14
C SER A 491 -3.05 -35.42 15.07
N TYR A 492 -3.55 -34.69 16.05
CA TYR A 492 -3.30 -33.25 16.20
C TYR A 492 -1.85 -33.02 16.66
N THR A 493 -0.89 -33.01 15.74
CA THR A 493 0.54 -32.91 16.08
C THR A 493 1.17 -31.58 15.71
N GLY A 494 0.42 -30.69 15.01
CA GLY A 494 0.93 -29.44 14.45
C GLY A 494 0.29 -28.17 15.01
N TYR A 495 0.71 -27.03 14.46
CA TYR A 495 0.21 -25.70 14.85
C TYR A 495 -0.66 -25.11 13.73
N SER A 496 -1.91 -24.80 14.06
CA SER A 496 -2.88 -24.24 13.12
C SER A 496 -2.70 -22.74 12.94
N LEU A 497 -3.05 -22.21 11.74
CA LEU A 497 -3.20 -20.78 11.43
C LEU A 497 -4.13 -20.06 12.44
N ALA A 498 -5.15 -20.74 12.97
CA ALA A 498 -6.08 -20.20 13.95
C ALA A 498 -5.42 -19.71 15.27
N ARG A 499 -4.14 -20.01 15.50
CA ARG A 499 -3.36 -19.48 16.64
C ARG A 499 -3.07 -17.99 16.51
N LEU A 500 -3.02 -17.45 15.30
CA LEU A 500 -2.71 -16.05 15.04
C LEU A 500 -3.92 -15.14 15.32
N LYS A 501 -4.33 -15.04 16.56
CA LYS A 501 -5.56 -14.32 16.98
C LYS A 501 -5.55 -12.82 16.63
N SER A 502 -4.37 -12.20 16.56
CA SER A 502 -4.18 -10.78 16.23
C SER A 502 -4.23 -10.49 14.74
N LEU A 503 -4.45 -11.49 13.88
CA LEU A 503 -4.37 -11.35 12.43
C LEU A 503 -5.50 -10.46 11.89
N ARG A 504 -5.12 -9.42 11.15
CA ARG A 504 -6.03 -8.45 10.52
C ARG A 504 -5.98 -8.50 9.00
N LYS A 505 -4.83 -8.86 8.43
CA LYS A 505 -4.64 -8.95 6.98
C LYS A 505 -3.97 -10.28 6.63
N LEU A 506 -4.60 -11.05 5.76
CA LEU A 506 -4.09 -12.32 5.29
C LEU A 506 -4.16 -12.38 3.78
N ASN A 507 -3.02 -12.65 3.14
CA ASN A 507 -2.96 -12.86 1.69
C ASN A 507 -2.43 -14.26 1.38
N LEU A 508 -3.29 -15.09 0.82
CA LEU A 508 -3.05 -16.48 0.40
C LEU A 508 -3.25 -16.65 -1.11
N SER A 509 -3.21 -15.55 -1.88
CA SER A 509 -3.42 -15.59 -3.32
C SER A 509 -2.53 -16.64 -3.99
N GLY A 510 -3.10 -17.51 -4.81
CA GLY A 510 -2.37 -18.53 -5.56
C GLY A 510 -1.90 -19.74 -4.73
N CYS A 511 -2.34 -19.90 -3.48
CA CYS A 511 -2.10 -21.12 -2.70
C CYS A 511 -3.03 -22.26 -3.19
N ASN A 512 -2.68 -22.87 -4.30
CA ASN A 512 -3.57 -23.80 -5.03
C ASN A 512 -3.84 -25.14 -4.34
N ARG A 513 -3.06 -25.50 -3.29
CA ARG A 513 -3.28 -26.74 -2.52
C ARG A 513 -4.19 -26.54 -1.31
N MET A 514 -4.63 -25.31 -1.08
CA MET A 514 -5.61 -24.99 -0.04
C MET A 514 -7.01 -25.32 -0.54
N THR A 515 -7.80 -26.04 0.29
CA THR A 515 -9.19 -26.41 0.00
C THR A 515 -10.16 -25.87 1.05
N ASP A 516 -11.42 -26.25 0.98
CA ASP A 516 -12.45 -25.96 1.98
C ASP A 516 -12.09 -26.48 3.38
N VAL A 517 -11.21 -27.49 3.48
CA VAL A 517 -10.70 -28.02 4.76
C VAL A 517 -9.97 -26.93 5.54
N SER A 518 -9.09 -26.16 4.90
CA SER A 518 -8.42 -25.03 5.57
C SER A 518 -9.41 -24.01 6.07
N LEU A 519 -10.41 -23.62 5.25
CA LEU A 519 -11.41 -22.62 5.61
C LEU A 519 -12.30 -23.09 6.79
N THR A 520 -12.54 -24.38 6.87
CA THR A 520 -13.35 -24.98 7.92
C THR A 520 -12.61 -25.05 9.26
N TYR A 521 -11.34 -25.51 9.27
CA TYR A 521 -10.64 -25.88 10.50
C TYR A 521 -9.54 -24.89 10.90
N ALA A 522 -9.01 -24.07 9.99
CA ALA A 522 -7.92 -23.15 10.28
C ALA A 522 -8.34 -21.67 10.37
N PHE A 523 -9.54 -21.31 9.89
CA PHE A 523 -10.01 -19.94 9.90
C PHE A 523 -10.94 -19.67 11.08
N ALA A 524 -10.47 -18.91 12.07
CA ALA A 524 -11.25 -18.51 13.24
C ALA A 524 -10.77 -17.14 13.74
N PHE A 525 -10.99 -16.09 12.92
CA PHE A 525 -10.46 -14.75 13.15
C PHE A 525 -11.56 -13.72 13.36
N LYS A 526 -11.73 -13.26 14.58
CA LYS A 526 -12.74 -12.22 14.90
C LYS A 526 -12.34 -10.82 14.39
N GLU A 527 -11.04 -10.56 14.24
CA GLU A 527 -10.51 -9.25 13.85
C GLU A 527 -9.99 -9.19 12.38
N LEU A 528 -10.10 -10.26 11.61
CA LEU A 528 -9.64 -10.28 10.23
C LEU A 528 -10.46 -9.31 9.37
N GLN A 529 -9.79 -8.28 8.84
CA GLN A 529 -10.40 -7.21 8.05
C GLN A 529 -10.18 -7.40 6.55
N SER A 530 -9.03 -7.94 6.17
CA SER A 530 -8.65 -8.11 4.76
C SER A 530 -8.20 -9.53 4.49
N LEU A 531 -8.86 -10.17 3.53
CA LEU A 531 -8.55 -11.52 3.09
C LEU A 531 -8.43 -11.56 1.56
N ASP A 532 -7.31 -12.09 1.08
CA ASP A 532 -7.07 -12.36 -0.33
C ASP A 532 -6.90 -13.86 -0.55
N LEU A 533 -7.85 -14.46 -1.25
CA LEU A 533 -7.90 -15.86 -1.66
C LEU A 533 -7.94 -15.98 -3.18
N SER A 534 -7.53 -14.93 -3.91
CA SER A 534 -7.55 -14.96 -5.36
C SER A 534 -6.74 -16.13 -5.90
N ARG A 535 -7.22 -16.74 -6.99
CA ARG A 535 -6.62 -17.92 -7.62
C ARG A 535 -6.56 -19.18 -6.76
N CYS A 536 -7.23 -19.22 -5.59
CA CYS A 536 -7.39 -20.45 -4.82
C CYS A 536 -8.51 -21.30 -5.43
N GLN A 537 -8.16 -22.13 -6.40
CA GLN A 537 -9.15 -22.79 -7.29
C GLN A 537 -9.96 -23.91 -6.63
N GLN A 538 -9.54 -24.41 -5.46
CA GLN A 538 -10.21 -25.53 -4.79
C GLN A 538 -11.24 -25.09 -3.73
N ILE A 539 -11.50 -23.79 -3.62
CA ILE A 539 -12.49 -23.22 -2.70
C ILE A 539 -13.88 -23.32 -3.35
N THR A 540 -14.85 -23.81 -2.57
CA THR A 540 -16.25 -23.92 -2.96
C THR A 540 -17.18 -23.18 -1.97
N VAL A 541 -18.49 -23.30 -2.17
CA VAL A 541 -19.50 -22.70 -1.28
C VAL A 541 -19.41 -23.23 0.15
N ASP A 542 -18.99 -24.48 0.35
CA ASP A 542 -18.94 -25.07 1.67
C ASP A 542 -17.82 -24.43 2.52
N GLY A 543 -16.63 -24.22 1.96
CA GLY A 543 -15.57 -23.47 2.62
C GLY A 543 -15.97 -22.02 2.92
N VAL A 544 -16.65 -21.37 1.97
CA VAL A 544 -17.13 -19.99 2.13
C VAL A 544 -18.13 -19.87 3.28
N LYS A 545 -19.06 -20.82 3.48
CA LYS A 545 -19.99 -20.81 4.63
C LYS A 545 -19.26 -20.80 5.97
N HIS A 546 -18.20 -21.61 6.09
CA HIS A 546 -17.39 -21.65 7.32
C HIS A 546 -16.58 -20.36 7.52
N LEU A 547 -15.97 -19.84 6.44
CA LEU A 547 -15.25 -18.58 6.45
C LEU A 547 -16.12 -17.42 6.98
N VAL A 548 -17.31 -17.25 6.40
CA VAL A 548 -18.25 -16.18 6.75
C VAL A 548 -18.67 -16.25 8.22
N ARG A 549 -18.97 -17.45 8.73
CA ARG A 549 -19.35 -17.68 10.12
C ARG A 549 -18.20 -17.36 11.10
N ASN A 550 -16.98 -17.73 10.73
CA ASN A 550 -15.82 -17.66 11.62
C ASN A 550 -15.05 -16.34 11.54
N CYS A 551 -15.19 -15.58 10.43
CA CYS A 551 -14.48 -14.32 10.17
C CYS A 551 -15.45 -13.16 9.84
N PRO A 552 -16.31 -12.72 10.75
CA PRO A 552 -17.41 -11.77 10.46
C PRO A 552 -16.95 -10.32 10.23
N SER A 553 -15.69 -9.98 10.54
CA SER A 553 -15.16 -8.61 10.48
C SER A 553 -14.51 -8.27 9.13
N ILE A 554 -14.60 -9.14 8.13
CA ILE A 554 -13.99 -8.92 6.81
C ILE A 554 -14.64 -7.71 6.14
N GLU A 555 -13.81 -6.72 5.80
CA GLU A 555 -14.15 -5.51 5.04
C GLU A 555 -13.68 -5.59 3.58
N TYR A 556 -12.58 -6.29 3.34
CA TYR A 556 -12.00 -6.53 2.01
C TYR A 556 -11.88 -8.03 1.75
N LEU A 557 -12.53 -8.51 0.71
CA LEU A 557 -12.46 -9.91 0.25
C LEU A 557 -12.13 -9.97 -1.22
N ASN A 558 -11.03 -10.64 -1.56
CA ASN A 558 -10.61 -10.89 -2.94
C ASN A 558 -10.69 -12.38 -3.25
N LEU A 559 -11.53 -12.72 -4.22
CA LEU A 559 -11.77 -14.06 -4.75
C LEU A 559 -11.59 -14.10 -6.28
N ASN A 560 -10.76 -13.19 -6.82
CA ASN A 560 -10.52 -13.16 -8.27
C ASN A 560 -9.98 -14.49 -8.77
N ASP A 561 -10.41 -14.88 -9.97
CA ASP A 561 -9.97 -16.10 -10.66
C ASP A 561 -10.23 -17.41 -9.85
N CYS A 562 -11.22 -17.41 -8.95
CA CYS A 562 -11.69 -18.61 -8.25
C CYS A 562 -12.80 -19.28 -9.09
N TYR A 563 -12.42 -20.11 -10.05
CA TYR A 563 -13.33 -20.62 -11.10
C TYR A 563 -14.43 -21.56 -10.60
N ASN A 564 -14.34 -22.07 -9.36
CA ASN A 564 -15.33 -22.99 -8.80
C ASN A 564 -16.40 -22.30 -7.95
N LEU A 565 -16.31 -20.98 -7.79
CA LEU A 565 -17.31 -20.21 -7.06
C LEU A 565 -18.56 -20.03 -7.92
N LYS A 566 -19.72 -20.41 -7.34
CA LYS A 566 -21.06 -20.25 -7.89
C LYS A 566 -21.81 -19.15 -7.15
N ASP A 567 -22.99 -18.78 -7.65
CA ASP A 567 -23.85 -17.76 -7.04
C ASP A 567 -24.14 -18.01 -5.56
N ASP A 568 -24.32 -19.26 -5.16
CA ASP A 568 -24.57 -19.63 -3.75
C ASP A 568 -23.46 -19.16 -2.81
N ALA A 569 -22.19 -19.20 -3.26
CA ALA A 569 -21.08 -18.70 -2.46
C ALA A 569 -21.15 -17.19 -2.27
N VAL A 570 -21.49 -16.44 -3.30
CA VAL A 570 -21.65 -14.97 -3.21
C VAL A 570 -22.84 -14.62 -2.31
N ILE A 571 -23.95 -15.35 -2.41
CA ILE A 571 -25.12 -15.19 -1.56
C ILE A 571 -24.75 -15.36 -0.07
N GLU A 572 -23.98 -16.40 0.26
CA GLU A 572 -23.51 -16.62 1.63
C GLU A 572 -22.58 -15.48 2.12
N ILE A 573 -21.65 -15.02 1.27
CA ILE A 573 -20.76 -13.91 1.57
C ILE A 573 -21.55 -12.65 1.96
N VAL A 574 -22.49 -12.23 1.10
CA VAL A 574 -23.21 -10.97 1.27
C VAL A 574 -24.21 -10.99 2.43
N LYS A 575 -24.77 -12.15 2.75
CA LYS A 575 -25.64 -12.35 3.90
C LYS A 575 -24.88 -12.30 5.23
N GLY A 576 -23.67 -12.84 5.27
CA GLY A 576 -22.91 -13.01 6.49
C GLY A 576 -21.92 -11.91 6.79
N LEU A 577 -21.26 -11.33 5.77
CA LEU A 577 -20.24 -10.30 5.95
C LEU A 577 -20.83 -8.88 5.89
N ARG A 578 -21.49 -8.45 6.95
CA ARG A 578 -22.20 -7.16 7.03
C ARG A 578 -21.29 -5.92 6.93
N ARG A 579 -19.96 -6.09 7.18
CA ARG A 579 -18.97 -5.02 7.14
C ARG A 579 -18.24 -4.93 5.79
N LEU A 580 -18.61 -5.77 4.81
CA LEU A 580 -17.93 -5.88 3.53
C LEU A 580 -18.01 -4.56 2.74
N GLN A 581 -16.85 -3.97 2.43
CA GLN A 581 -16.70 -2.73 1.69
C GLN A 581 -16.13 -2.96 0.29
N HIS A 582 -15.25 -3.95 0.14
CA HIS A 582 -14.60 -4.26 -1.12
C HIS A 582 -14.75 -5.75 -1.44
N LEU A 583 -15.40 -6.06 -2.55
CA LEU A 583 -15.56 -7.42 -3.03
C LEU A 583 -14.98 -7.53 -4.45
N LYS A 584 -14.02 -8.43 -4.62
CA LYS A 584 -13.41 -8.72 -5.92
C LYS A 584 -13.73 -10.14 -6.36
N LEU A 585 -14.37 -10.27 -7.51
CA LEU A 585 -14.83 -11.52 -8.11
C LEU A 585 -14.42 -11.64 -9.58
N ARG A 586 -13.37 -10.91 -9.99
CA ARG A 586 -12.89 -10.91 -11.37
C ARG A 586 -12.60 -12.33 -11.84
N GLY A 587 -13.04 -12.67 -13.05
CA GLY A 587 -12.76 -13.98 -13.68
C GLY A 587 -13.54 -15.16 -13.09
N CYS A 588 -14.49 -14.94 -12.16
CA CYS A 588 -15.34 -16.00 -11.63
C CYS A 588 -16.46 -16.34 -12.65
N ASN A 589 -16.16 -17.21 -13.60
CA ASN A 589 -17.00 -17.45 -14.79
C ASN A 589 -18.30 -18.19 -14.52
N GLN A 590 -18.51 -18.77 -13.34
CA GLN A 590 -19.75 -19.46 -12.97
C GLN A 590 -20.78 -18.55 -12.30
N LEU A 591 -20.42 -17.27 -12.06
CA LEU A 591 -21.34 -16.29 -11.47
C LEU A 591 -22.31 -15.77 -12.53
N THR A 592 -23.57 -15.60 -12.12
CA THR A 592 -24.66 -15.07 -12.93
C THR A 592 -25.26 -13.81 -12.30
N ASP A 593 -26.28 -13.26 -12.92
CA ASP A 593 -27.04 -12.11 -12.42
C ASP A 593 -27.62 -12.31 -11.01
N LYS A 594 -27.86 -13.56 -10.59
CA LYS A 594 -28.30 -13.90 -9.21
C LYS A 594 -27.32 -13.41 -8.14
N SER A 595 -26.02 -13.45 -8.44
CA SER A 595 -25.01 -12.88 -7.54
C SER A 595 -25.18 -11.38 -7.35
N LEU A 596 -25.45 -10.64 -8.43
CA LEU A 596 -25.64 -9.18 -8.36
C LEU A 596 -26.93 -8.79 -7.64
N GLU A 597 -28.02 -9.55 -7.85
CA GLU A 597 -29.27 -9.37 -7.12
C GLU A 597 -29.06 -9.53 -5.61
N ALA A 598 -28.34 -10.59 -5.20
CA ALA A 598 -28.02 -10.81 -3.79
C ALA A 598 -27.14 -9.69 -3.20
N ILE A 599 -26.15 -9.18 -3.97
CA ILE A 599 -25.33 -8.04 -3.56
C ILE A 599 -26.20 -6.79 -3.36
N ARG A 600 -27.12 -6.49 -4.28
CA ARG A 600 -28.04 -5.36 -4.18
C ARG A 600 -28.89 -5.43 -2.90
N ASP A 601 -29.39 -6.62 -2.58
CA ASP A 601 -30.37 -6.80 -1.52
C ASP A 601 -29.71 -6.84 -0.12
N HIS A 602 -28.47 -7.32 -0.01
CA HIS A 602 -27.82 -7.58 1.27
C HIS A 602 -26.58 -6.72 1.59
N CYS A 603 -25.87 -6.17 0.60
CA CYS A 603 -24.61 -5.45 0.81
C CYS A 603 -24.77 -3.92 0.90
N LYS A 604 -25.24 -3.40 2.03
CA LYS A 604 -25.45 -1.95 2.23
C LYS A 604 -24.16 -1.14 2.47
N SER A 605 -23.05 -1.79 2.81
CA SER A 605 -21.77 -1.13 3.12
C SER A 605 -20.75 -1.21 1.98
N LEU A 606 -21.11 -1.82 0.83
CA LEU A 606 -20.19 -2.07 -0.27
C LEU A 606 -19.82 -0.76 -0.96
N LYS A 607 -18.51 -0.54 -1.13
CA LYS A 607 -17.92 0.63 -1.81
C LYS A 607 -17.36 0.29 -3.18
N MET A 608 -16.83 -0.92 -3.33
CA MET A 608 -16.20 -1.37 -4.58
C MET A 608 -16.60 -2.81 -4.89
N LEU A 609 -17.01 -3.04 -6.12
CA LEU A 609 -17.28 -4.35 -6.69
C LEU A 609 -16.45 -4.53 -7.97
N ASP A 610 -15.70 -5.63 -8.08
CA ASP A 610 -14.99 -6.01 -9.30
C ASP A 610 -15.55 -7.34 -9.84
N VAL A 611 -16.21 -7.25 -10.98
CA VAL A 611 -16.78 -8.40 -11.72
C VAL A 611 -16.23 -8.48 -13.15
N GLN A 612 -15.02 -7.94 -13.37
CA GLN A 612 -14.37 -8.01 -14.68
C GLN A 612 -14.18 -9.46 -15.11
N GLY A 613 -14.52 -9.76 -16.36
CA GLY A 613 -14.35 -11.11 -16.91
C GLY A 613 -15.38 -12.16 -16.44
N CYS A 614 -16.43 -11.76 -15.69
CA CYS A 614 -17.56 -12.63 -15.39
C CYS A 614 -18.55 -12.59 -16.57
N HIS A 615 -18.44 -13.53 -17.49
CA HIS A 615 -19.13 -13.46 -18.79
C HIS A 615 -20.64 -13.67 -18.70
N ASN A 616 -21.14 -14.31 -17.65
CA ASN A 616 -22.56 -14.63 -17.46
C ASN A 616 -23.30 -13.53 -16.65
N ILE A 617 -22.65 -12.41 -16.37
CA ILE A 617 -23.23 -11.25 -15.69
C ILE A 617 -23.65 -10.21 -16.73
N SER A 618 -24.89 -9.70 -16.64
CA SER A 618 -25.42 -8.67 -17.53
C SER A 618 -24.89 -7.29 -17.17
N ALA A 619 -24.58 -6.46 -18.18
CA ALA A 619 -24.13 -5.08 -17.96
C ALA A 619 -25.25 -4.21 -17.38
N GLU A 620 -26.49 -4.47 -17.74
CA GLU A 620 -27.66 -3.72 -17.32
C GLU A 620 -27.86 -3.81 -15.80
N LEU A 621 -27.77 -5.03 -15.25
CA LEU A 621 -27.91 -5.22 -13.81
C LEU A 621 -26.69 -4.67 -13.05
N ALA A 622 -25.48 -4.82 -13.59
CA ALA A 622 -24.29 -4.22 -12.99
C ALA A 622 -24.37 -2.68 -12.90
N CYS A 623 -24.91 -2.03 -13.95
CA CYS A 623 -25.19 -0.59 -13.95
C CYS A 623 -26.26 -0.20 -12.93
N SER A 624 -27.29 -1.03 -12.75
CA SER A 624 -28.37 -0.76 -11.77
C SER A 624 -27.86 -0.73 -10.31
N LEU A 625 -26.78 -1.43 -10.01
CA LEU A 625 -26.12 -1.38 -8.69
C LEU A 625 -25.56 0.00 -8.35
N GLY A 626 -25.33 0.87 -9.32
CA GLY A 626 -24.95 2.28 -9.09
C GLY A 626 -25.98 3.09 -8.31
N SER A 627 -27.20 2.56 -8.11
CA SER A 627 -28.22 3.14 -7.23
C SER A 627 -27.96 2.90 -5.74
N LEU A 628 -27.02 2.00 -5.37
CA LEU A 628 -26.67 1.75 -3.99
C LEU A 628 -25.90 2.98 -3.41
N PRO A 629 -26.33 3.53 -2.26
CA PRO A 629 -25.81 4.81 -1.77
C PRO A 629 -24.33 4.78 -1.39
N THR A 630 -23.76 3.61 -1.11
CA THR A 630 -22.36 3.44 -0.69
C THR A 630 -21.43 2.94 -1.79
N LEU A 631 -21.99 2.44 -2.90
CA LEU A 631 -21.21 1.84 -3.97
C LEU A 631 -20.67 2.92 -4.91
N HIS A 632 -19.36 3.18 -4.83
CA HIS A 632 -18.71 4.21 -5.63
C HIS A 632 -18.05 3.67 -6.91
N THR A 633 -17.71 2.38 -6.94
CA THR A 633 -16.97 1.79 -8.05
C THR A 633 -17.47 0.39 -8.37
N VAL A 634 -17.95 0.20 -9.60
CA VAL A 634 -18.20 -1.13 -10.18
C VAL A 634 -17.26 -1.29 -11.38
N LEU A 635 -16.37 -2.28 -11.32
CA LEU A 635 -15.46 -2.61 -12.40
C LEU A 635 -16.04 -3.76 -13.21
N MET A 636 -16.36 -3.52 -14.49
CA MET A 636 -16.83 -4.51 -15.43
C MET A 636 -16.17 -4.31 -16.79
N LEU A 637 -15.55 -5.35 -17.33
CA LEU A 637 -15.01 -5.36 -18.68
C LEU A 637 -15.72 -6.44 -19.48
N LYS A 638 -16.47 -6.03 -20.51
CA LYS A 638 -16.83 -6.93 -21.62
C LYS A 638 -15.88 -6.71 -22.78
N PRO A 639 -15.59 -7.73 -23.60
CA PRO A 639 -14.85 -7.54 -24.85
C PRO A 639 -15.56 -6.48 -25.70
N GLY A 640 -14.96 -5.28 -25.84
CA GLY A 640 -15.50 -4.19 -26.63
C GLY A 640 -16.17 -3.03 -25.88
N THR A 641 -16.37 -3.11 -24.56
CA THR A 641 -17.00 -2.02 -23.79
C THR A 641 -16.30 -1.81 -22.47
N CYS A 642 -15.83 -0.59 -22.23
CA CYS A 642 -15.30 -0.17 -20.95
C CYS A 642 -16.39 0.72 -20.29
N TYR A 643 -17.01 0.24 -19.22
CA TYR A 643 -17.92 1.05 -18.43
C TYR A 643 -17.31 1.25 -17.04
N ILE A 644 -17.02 2.50 -16.71
CA ILE A 644 -16.81 2.96 -15.35
C ILE A 644 -18.14 3.61 -14.97
N SER A 645 -18.97 2.95 -14.17
CA SER A 645 -20.13 3.61 -13.61
C SER A 645 -19.68 4.38 -12.39
N GLU A 646 -19.36 5.65 -12.58
CA GLU A 646 -19.38 6.63 -11.51
C GLU A 646 -20.84 7.04 -11.29
N GLY A 647 -21.25 7.18 -10.03
CA GLY A 647 -22.57 7.66 -9.68
C GLY A 647 -22.79 9.09 -10.20
N VAL A 648 -23.09 9.21 -11.49
CA VAL A 648 -23.57 10.43 -12.13
C VAL A 648 -24.62 10.04 -13.16
N LYS A 649 -25.78 10.57 -12.97
CA LYS A 649 -26.87 10.59 -13.95
C LYS A 649 -26.35 11.18 -15.28
N ASN A 650 -26.56 10.46 -16.38
CA ASN A 650 -26.48 10.90 -17.77
C ASN A 650 -25.09 11.27 -18.33
N ARG A 651 -24.40 10.30 -18.92
CA ARG A 651 -23.57 10.56 -20.09
C ARG A 651 -23.87 9.55 -21.19
N ALA A 652 -24.08 10.09 -22.40
CA ALA A 652 -24.31 9.35 -23.63
C ALA A 652 -23.14 8.42 -24.00
N PRO A 653 -23.34 7.33 -24.76
CA PRO A 653 -22.28 6.40 -25.14
C PRO A 653 -21.22 7.09 -26.02
N VAL A 654 -19.95 6.82 -25.71
CA VAL A 654 -18.80 7.31 -26.48
C VAL A 654 -18.84 6.72 -27.89
N PRO A 655 -18.71 7.52 -28.96
CA PRO A 655 -18.82 7.02 -30.33
C PRO A 655 -17.64 6.08 -30.70
N PRO A 656 -17.87 5.13 -31.63
CA PRO A 656 -16.92 4.07 -31.99
C PRO A 656 -15.56 4.51 -32.55
N SER A 657 -15.37 5.77 -32.87
CA SER A 657 -14.13 6.33 -33.42
C SER A 657 -12.98 6.44 -32.43
N MET A 658 -13.26 6.44 -31.10
CA MET A 658 -12.19 6.49 -30.08
C MET A 658 -11.58 5.11 -29.78
N THR A 659 -12.29 4.03 -30.07
CA THR A 659 -11.80 2.67 -29.83
C THR A 659 -10.66 2.28 -30.79
N ALA A 660 -10.58 2.92 -31.95
CA ALA A 660 -9.50 2.71 -32.93
C ALA A 660 -8.18 3.41 -32.51
N LEU A 661 -8.26 4.51 -31.77
CA LEU A 661 -7.09 5.27 -31.31
C LEU A 661 -6.37 4.56 -30.16
N MET A 662 -7.13 3.89 -29.29
CA MET A 662 -6.57 3.15 -28.13
C MET A 662 -5.89 1.82 -28.52
N ARG A 663 -6.22 1.25 -29.69
CA ARG A 663 -5.52 0.06 -30.24
C ARG A 663 -4.13 0.38 -30.83
N LYS A 664 -3.85 1.64 -31.16
CA LYS A 664 -2.54 2.07 -31.70
C LYS A 664 -1.52 2.49 -30.62
N LEU A 665 -1.92 2.56 -29.36
CA LEU A 665 -1.05 2.93 -28.23
C LEU A 665 -0.65 1.73 -27.34
N ARG A 666 -0.79 0.50 -27.87
CA ARG A 666 -0.13 -0.68 -27.29
C ARG A 666 1.19 -0.91 -28.04
N LEU A 667 2.20 -0.19 -27.63
CA LEU A 667 3.61 -0.54 -27.75
C LEU A 667 4.25 -0.34 -26.37
#